data_0871d9e1dd0b0583f04c678136a64fd8
#
_entry.id   0871d9e1dd0b0583f04c678136a64fd8
#
_cell.length_a   1.000
_cell.length_b   1.000
_cell.length_c   1.000
_cell.angle_alpha   90.00
_cell.angle_beta   90.00
_cell.angle_gamma   90.00
#
_symmetry.space_group_name_H-M   'P 1'
#
loop_
_entity.id
_entity.type
_entity.pdbx_description
1 polymer ?
#
loop_
_entity_poly.entity_id
_entity_poly.type
_entity_poly.pdbx_seq_one_letter_code
_entity_poly.pdbx_strand_id
1 'polypeptide(L)'
;MAASKAGSLVAKVLGIDLEASTRHQTRELHEHVTNDMSPYEPYYEEDPTVKEWLLEHVPTKDGSVRYVKSLFPFTRWILRYNTRVTLGLVVIPQAMAYAVLARLSPEYGLYTSFTGAALYWLFGTSKDIAIGATAVVSLLVGKVSAKVLEEHPGEFAPEEISKTLAFLAGAILLVFGLLRLDWIIEFIPHVAISAFVTGAAITITLSQVPSLLGIDGVNSKAAAYRVFIDTARGLPRVKLDAAIGLTALVLLALIKWYTERMAKTQPKRRRMWEMLCSLRMTFTILLYTLISFLVNRGLGDGEHRFRITGTLPRGFTHAGPPSLNPKLISALLPDLPATVIILVIEHIAIGKSFGRINNYTVQPSQELISIGCTNLFGPFLGAYSSTGSFGGTAILSKAGVRTPLAGIFNGVILLLALYALTSVLYYIPMASLAALIIHAVINLITSPDHIFKSWLMSPPDVFIYFIGVFVSIFTSLEDGIYVTVALSAALLLLRLARARGRFLGRVRTYRHPDRSPTEHHDVDRHSVSSSQTLHHSRSPPSPKLPARDVFLPLDRKDGTNPEVHVGELYPGVFIYRFTEGFNYLNQAQYVDRVIEHVTQSTRRTTIPHYDHPGDRPWNEPVPVATVETDSESAALTKPLLRAVILDCSAVNNMDSGAVEGLIDLRNQLDRWAAPEPVEWHFTGLQNRWTRRALSVSGFGCPAPGHLNGWEPVFTLAELAGQPPMLCDGASAARSSKAVCVTSDSEQSSSTLEEGSLAYKEIGGRLLGPITGINRPFFHLDLASAVENAVKSAAGQDRHLRELGH
;
A
#
# COMPACT_ATOMS: atom_id res chain seq x y z
N MET A 1 12.90 22.80 19.52
CA MET A 1 13.54 22.85 20.86
C MET A 1 12.68 22.27 21.99
N ALA A 2 11.38 22.55 22.11
CA ALA A 2 10.56 22.00 23.21
C ALA A 2 10.32 20.49 23.09
N ALA A 3 10.01 19.96 21.92
CA ALA A 3 9.83 18.52 21.67
C ALA A 3 11.14 17.72 21.86
N SER A 4 12.29 18.31 21.51
CA SER A 4 13.61 17.72 21.75
C SER A 4 13.94 17.64 23.26
N LYS A 5 13.56 18.65 24.05
CA LYS A 5 13.72 18.62 25.50
C LYS A 5 12.79 17.62 26.17
N ALA A 6 11.55 17.48 25.70
CA ALA A 6 10.62 16.48 26.22
C ALA A 6 11.09 15.04 25.92
N GLY A 7 11.56 14.78 24.71
CA GLY A 7 12.13 13.49 24.32
C GLY A 7 13.37 13.13 25.11
N SER A 8 14.29 14.07 25.34
CA SER A 8 15.49 13.84 26.15
C SER A 8 15.17 13.63 27.62
N LEU A 9 14.13 14.25 28.14
CA LEU A 9 13.67 14.09 29.52
C LEU A 9 13.03 12.69 29.72
N VAL A 10 12.23 12.25 28.78
CA VAL A 10 11.64 10.90 28.77
C VAL A 10 12.73 9.82 28.70
N ALA A 11 13.71 9.98 27.80
CA ALA A 11 14.82 9.06 27.68
C ALA A 11 15.65 8.98 28.99
N LYS A 12 15.90 10.13 29.63
CA LYS A 12 16.60 10.19 30.91
C LYS A 12 15.84 9.51 32.05
N VAL A 13 14.49 9.64 32.07
CA VAL A 13 13.63 8.96 33.05
C VAL A 13 13.61 7.44 32.82
N LEU A 14 13.69 7.01 31.57
CA LEU A 14 13.75 5.58 31.19
C LEU A 14 15.16 4.98 31.28
N GLY A 15 16.17 5.76 31.66
CA GLY A 15 17.56 5.29 31.75
C GLY A 15 18.20 5.01 30.38
N ILE A 16 17.66 5.54 29.30
CA ILE A 16 18.16 5.37 27.93
C ILE A 16 19.27 6.38 27.69
N ASP A 17 20.49 5.92 27.46
CA ASP A 17 21.60 6.76 27.02
C ASP A 17 21.44 7.09 25.53
N LEU A 18 21.05 8.34 25.24
CA LEU A 18 20.84 8.83 23.88
C LEU A 18 22.13 8.97 23.06
N GLU A 19 23.27 8.95 23.71
CA GLU A 19 24.59 9.06 23.10
C GLU A 19 25.37 7.75 23.11
N ALA A 20 24.79 6.71 23.70
CA ALA A 20 25.34 5.37 23.63
C ALA A 20 25.49 4.98 22.16
N SER A 21 26.69 5.14 21.64
CA SER A 21 27.09 4.67 20.32
C SER A 21 28.01 3.47 20.53
N THR A 22 27.97 2.56 19.60
CA THR A 22 28.91 1.45 19.47
C THR A 22 30.33 1.91 19.16
N ARG A 23 30.62 3.24 19.32
CA ARG A 23 31.90 3.87 19.01
C ARG A 23 33.10 3.19 19.67
N HIS A 24 32.94 2.69 20.92
CA HIS A 24 34.06 2.03 21.61
C HIS A 24 34.43 0.67 21.00
N GLN A 25 33.47 -0.19 20.74
CA GLN A 25 33.75 -1.52 20.15
C GLN A 25 34.16 -1.44 18.68
N THR A 26 33.59 -0.50 17.92
CA THR A 26 34.01 -0.25 16.55
C THR A 26 35.40 0.36 16.43
N ARG A 27 35.81 1.17 17.37
CA ARG A 27 37.12 1.84 17.32
C ARG A 27 38.30 0.88 17.56
N GLU A 28 38.16 -0.06 18.49
CA GLU A 28 39.20 -1.09 18.76
C GLU A 28 39.33 -2.06 17.57
N LEU A 29 38.23 -2.56 17.02
CA LEU A 29 38.25 -3.40 15.81
C LEU A 29 38.78 -2.65 14.60
N HIS A 30 38.57 -1.37 14.56
CA HIS A 30 38.93 -0.46 13.49
C HIS A 30 40.44 -0.16 13.45
N GLU A 31 41.06 0.11 14.59
CA GLU A 31 42.51 0.31 14.69
C GLU A 31 43.29 -0.94 14.26
N HIS A 32 42.75 -2.15 14.52
CA HIS A 32 43.40 -3.40 14.08
C HIS A 32 43.22 -3.68 12.57
N VAL A 33 42.07 -3.35 11.98
CA VAL A 33 41.79 -3.64 10.56
C VAL A 33 42.38 -2.59 9.61
N THR A 34 42.46 -1.33 10.03
CA THR A 34 42.90 -0.23 9.13
C THR A 34 44.40 0.01 9.09
N ASN A 35 45.17 -0.33 10.14
CA ASN A 35 46.59 -0.10 10.17
C ASN A 35 47.39 -0.96 9.19
N ASP A 36 46.86 -2.15 8.80
CA ASP A 36 47.59 -3.08 7.94
C ASP A 36 47.12 -3.12 6.47
N MET A 37 46.02 -2.44 6.08
CA MET A 37 45.31 -2.87 4.88
C MET A 37 45.01 -1.85 3.81
N SER A 38 45.27 -0.56 3.95
CA SER A 38 44.80 0.38 2.92
C SER A 38 45.78 1.55 2.67
N PRO A 39 46.15 1.80 1.40
CA PRO A 39 46.79 3.02 0.99
C PRO A 39 45.84 4.23 0.94
N TYR A 40 44.56 4.05 1.31
CA TYR A 40 43.52 5.09 1.31
C TYR A 40 43.12 5.41 2.73
N GLU A 41 43.01 6.70 3.05
CA GLU A 41 42.39 7.13 4.30
C GLU A 41 40.89 6.71 4.32
N PRO A 42 40.45 6.03 5.38
CA PRO A 42 39.11 5.54 5.42
C PRO A 42 38.07 6.67 5.57
N TYR A 43 37.02 6.64 4.76
CA TYR A 43 35.80 7.41 5.03
C TYR A 43 35.07 6.73 6.19
N TYR A 44 35.02 7.41 7.32
CA TYR A 44 34.34 6.90 8.51
C TYR A 44 32.86 7.27 8.47
N GLU A 45 31.97 6.32 8.20
CA GLU A 45 30.55 6.47 8.46
C GLU A 45 30.31 6.11 9.94
N GLU A 46 29.97 7.12 10.75
CA GLU A 46 29.57 6.87 12.14
C GLU A 46 28.22 6.14 12.19
N ASP A 47 28.12 5.10 13.01
CA ASP A 47 26.87 4.42 13.26
C ASP A 47 25.83 5.39 13.86
N PRO A 48 24.56 5.40 13.37
CA PRO A 48 23.54 6.33 13.85
C PRO A 48 23.24 6.10 15.34
N THR A 49 23.12 7.19 16.06
CA THR A 49 22.81 7.18 17.50
C THR A 49 21.29 7.10 17.74
N VAL A 50 20.88 6.69 18.95
CA VAL A 50 19.46 6.71 19.37
C VAL A 50 18.88 8.11 19.31
N LYS A 51 19.70 9.16 19.55
CA LYS A 51 19.31 10.56 19.43
C LYS A 51 18.94 10.94 18.00
N GLU A 52 19.69 10.47 17.01
CA GLU A 52 19.38 10.69 15.60
C GLU A 52 18.09 9.99 15.19
N TRP A 53 17.87 8.76 15.66
CA TRP A 53 16.61 8.04 15.45
C TRP A 53 15.40 8.84 15.96
N LEU A 54 15.48 9.38 17.18
CA LEU A 54 14.42 10.22 17.74
C LEU A 54 14.20 11.50 16.93
N LEU A 55 15.27 12.12 16.40
CA LEU A 55 15.18 13.32 15.58
C LEU A 55 14.54 13.05 14.21
N GLU A 56 14.78 11.87 13.64
CA GLU A 56 14.15 11.46 12.38
C GLU A 56 12.65 11.19 12.53
N HIS A 57 12.23 10.62 13.67
CA HIS A 57 10.85 10.14 13.87
C HIS A 57 9.95 11.10 14.67
N VAL A 58 10.51 12.10 15.34
CA VAL A 58 9.75 13.09 16.10
C VAL A 58 9.52 14.38 15.27
N PRO A 59 8.29 14.87 15.16
CA PRO A 59 7.98 16.08 14.38
C PRO A 59 8.70 17.32 14.93
N THR A 60 9.40 18.02 14.05
CA THR A 60 10.07 19.29 14.36
C THR A 60 9.08 20.46 14.54
N LYS A 61 9.50 21.57 15.16
CA LYS A 61 8.68 22.77 15.37
C LYS A 61 8.09 23.33 14.06
N ASP A 62 8.84 23.28 12.97
CA ASP A 62 8.38 23.70 11.64
C ASP A 62 7.31 22.74 11.08
N GLY A 63 7.38 21.45 11.44
CA GLY A 63 6.36 20.45 11.15
C GLY A 63 5.03 20.79 11.82
N SER A 64 5.03 21.27 13.07
CA SER A 64 3.83 21.62 13.81
C SER A 64 3.09 22.83 13.21
N VAL A 65 3.83 23.87 12.75
CA VAL A 65 3.22 25.03 12.06
C VAL A 65 2.64 24.64 10.70
N ARG A 66 3.33 23.77 9.94
CA ARG A 66 2.81 23.22 8.67
C ARG A 66 1.57 22.37 8.92
N TYR A 67 1.55 21.61 10.00
CA TYR A 67 0.40 20.80 10.39
C TYR A 67 -0.85 21.65 10.66
N VAL A 68 -0.76 22.69 11.51
CA VAL A 68 -1.88 23.60 11.78
C VAL A 68 -2.38 24.28 10.49
N LYS A 69 -1.47 24.71 9.60
CA LYS A 69 -1.86 25.27 8.29
C LYS A 69 -2.52 24.25 7.37
N SER A 70 -2.22 22.96 7.51
CA SER A 70 -2.83 21.90 6.70
C SER A 70 -4.25 21.54 7.13
N LEU A 71 -4.66 21.85 8.37
CA LEU A 71 -6.03 21.62 8.87
C LEU A 71 -7.08 22.45 8.12
N PHE A 72 -6.67 23.58 7.52
CA PHE A 72 -7.57 24.51 6.83
C PHE A 72 -7.17 24.66 5.34
N PRO A 73 -7.44 23.67 4.48
CA PRO A 73 -7.02 23.70 3.10
C PRO A 73 -7.73 24.75 2.24
N PHE A 74 -8.88 25.28 2.67
CA PHE A 74 -9.68 26.26 1.94
C PHE A 74 -8.90 27.55 1.62
N THR A 75 -7.92 27.93 2.43
CA THR A 75 -7.06 29.10 2.20
C THR A 75 -6.26 29.01 0.90
N ARG A 76 -6.02 27.81 0.38
CA ARG A 76 -5.22 27.58 -0.84
C ARG A 76 -6.01 27.81 -2.13
N TRP A 77 -7.33 27.65 -2.13
CA TRP A 77 -8.14 27.63 -3.33
C TRP A 77 -9.28 28.66 -3.35
N ILE A 78 -9.66 29.28 -2.24
CA ILE A 78 -10.77 30.22 -2.15
C ILE A 78 -10.63 31.40 -3.13
N LEU A 79 -9.42 31.87 -3.35
CA LEU A 79 -9.10 32.95 -4.30
C LEU A 79 -9.09 32.53 -5.77
N ARG A 80 -9.18 31.21 -6.07
CA ARG A 80 -9.14 30.68 -7.44
C ARG A 80 -10.48 30.19 -7.95
N TYR A 81 -11.55 30.56 -7.28
CA TYR A 81 -12.89 30.06 -7.61
C TYR A 81 -13.46 30.71 -8.89
N ASN A 82 -13.97 29.86 -9.80
CA ASN A 82 -14.72 30.29 -10.99
C ASN A 82 -16.13 29.70 -10.92
N THR A 83 -17.14 30.57 -10.87
CA THR A 83 -18.55 30.21 -10.64
C THR A 83 -19.12 29.37 -11.78
N ARG A 84 -19.37 28.10 -11.53
CA ARG A 84 -20.24 27.26 -12.33
C ARG A 84 -21.25 26.60 -11.41
N VAL A 85 -22.54 26.93 -11.62
CA VAL A 85 -23.65 26.38 -10.83
C VAL A 85 -23.76 24.88 -11.04
N THR A 86 -23.76 24.11 -9.95
CA THR A 86 -23.82 22.66 -9.98
C THR A 86 -25.12 22.14 -9.33
N LEU A 87 -25.58 21.06 -9.80
CA LEU A 87 -26.81 20.29 -9.72
C LEU A 87 -27.15 19.76 -8.30
N GLY A 88 -27.58 20.63 -7.37
CA GLY A 88 -28.21 20.20 -6.12
C GLY A 88 -29.53 19.43 -6.29
N LEU A 89 -30.21 19.62 -7.43
CA LEU A 89 -31.53 19.04 -7.70
C LEU A 89 -31.57 17.50 -7.71
N VAL A 90 -30.46 16.83 -8.04
CA VAL A 90 -30.41 15.35 -8.07
C VAL A 90 -30.29 14.75 -6.69
N VAL A 91 -29.64 15.48 -5.76
CA VAL A 91 -29.37 15.00 -4.40
C VAL A 91 -30.64 14.97 -3.55
N ILE A 92 -31.63 15.84 -3.83
CA ILE A 92 -32.84 15.97 -3.01
C ILE A 92 -33.63 14.64 -2.94
N PRO A 93 -34.11 14.04 -4.05
CA PRO A 93 -34.89 12.80 -3.96
C PRO A 93 -34.04 11.62 -3.49
N GLN A 94 -32.76 11.63 -3.80
CA GLN A 94 -31.85 10.58 -3.37
C GLN A 94 -31.62 10.62 -1.84
N ALA A 95 -31.43 11.80 -1.25
CA ALA A 95 -31.27 11.98 0.19
C ALA A 95 -32.52 11.54 0.95
N MET A 96 -33.71 11.90 0.48
CA MET A 96 -34.99 11.48 1.04
C MET A 96 -35.15 9.96 1.00
N ALA A 97 -34.84 9.34 -0.12
CA ALA A 97 -34.89 7.88 -0.26
C ALA A 97 -33.96 7.17 0.72
N TYR A 98 -32.77 7.69 0.97
CA TYR A 98 -31.83 7.11 1.93
C TYR A 98 -32.26 7.29 3.39
N ALA A 99 -32.94 8.42 3.75
CA ALA A 99 -33.50 8.55 5.10
C ALA A 99 -34.56 7.48 5.36
N VAL A 100 -35.43 7.20 4.38
CA VAL A 100 -36.41 6.11 4.50
C VAL A 100 -35.75 4.75 4.70
N LEU A 101 -34.61 4.51 4.02
CA LEU A 101 -33.81 3.30 4.20
C LEU A 101 -33.21 3.22 5.62
N ALA A 102 -32.83 4.37 6.21
CA ALA A 102 -32.39 4.49 7.59
C ALA A 102 -33.54 4.42 8.63
N ARG A 103 -34.82 4.30 8.17
CA ARG A 103 -36.04 4.33 9.00
C ARG A 103 -36.28 5.64 9.71
N LEU A 104 -35.83 6.70 9.12
CA LEU A 104 -36.06 8.07 9.52
C LEU A 104 -37.04 8.71 8.55
N SER A 105 -37.71 9.74 9.00
CA SER A 105 -38.51 10.57 8.12
C SER A 105 -37.64 11.19 7.03
N PRO A 106 -38.15 11.41 5.81
CA PRO A 106 -37.35 11.85 4.65
C PRO A 106 -36.57 13.15 4.86
N GLU A 107 -37.03 14.05 5.73
CA GLU A 107 -36.37 15.31 6.05
C GLU A 107 -34.98 15.11 6.67
N TYR A 108 -34.76 14.04 7.43
CA TYR A 108 -33.45 13.75 8.02
C TYR A 108 -32.36 13.51 6.94
N GLY A 109 -32.75 12.98 5.77
CA GLY A 109 -31.85 12.85 4.63
C GLY A 109 -31.44 14.20 4.04
N LEU A 110 -32.38 15.15 4.01
CA LEU A 110 -32.09 16.52 3.57
C LEU A 110 -31.17 17.24 4.55
N TYR A 111 -31.40 17.09 5.88
CA TYR A 111 -30.54 17.65 6.92
C TYR A 111 -29.12 17.09 6.79
N THR A 112 -28.97 15.77 6.61
CA THR A 112 -27.68 15.10 6.46
C THR A 112 -26.92 15.55 5.22
N SER A 113 -27.62 15.66 4.10
CA SER A 113 -27.00 16.13 2.85
C SER A 113 -26.66 17.61 2.88
N PHE A 114 -27.48 18.44 3.58
CA PHE A 114 -27.19 19.87 3.77
C PHE A 114 -25.94 20.06 4.63
N THR A 115 -25.85 19.40 5.79
CA THR A 115 -24.71 19.52 6.70
C THR A 115 -23.42 19.02 6.06
N GLY A 116 -23.48 17.91 5.31
CA GLY A 116 -22.37 17.42 4.51
C GLY A 116 -21.87 18.46 3.51
N ALA A 117 -22.76 19.02 2.71
CA ALA A 117 -22.43 20.04 1.73
C ALA A 117 -21.93 21.35 2.37
N ALA A 118 -22.48 21.74 3.52
CA ALA A 118 -22.15 22.98 4.20
C ALA A 118 -20.81 22.94 4.95
N LEU A 119 -20.36 21.78 5.44
CA LEU A 119 -19.13 21.67 6.23
C LEU A 119 -17.93 21.16 5.43
N TYR A 120 -18.13 20.30 4.42
CA TYR A 120 -17.04 19.66 3.69
C TYR A 120 -16.08 20.65 3.04
N TRP A 121 -16.56 21.73 2.46
CA TRP A 121 -15.73 22.70 1.74
C TRP A 121 -14.65 23.37 2.64
N LEU A 122 -14.88 23.41 3.96
CA LEU A 122 -13.92 23.97 4.92
C LEU A 122 -12.71 23.06 5.10
N PHE A 123 -12.92 21.74 5.15
CA PHE A 123 -11.92 20.77 5.56
C PHE A 123 -11.51 19.81 4.44
N GLY A 124 -12.34 19.63 3.41
CA GLY A 124 -12.11 18.65 2.35
C GLY A 124 -10.96 19.01 1.42
N THR A 125 -10.28 17.99 0.90
CA THR A 125 -9.19 18.10 -0.07
C THR A 125 -9.60 17.69 -1.48
N SER A 126 -10.72 16.96 -1.63
CA SER A 126 -11.25 16.57 -2.92
C SER A 126 -12.21 17.59 -3.47
N LYS A 127 -12.03 17.97 -4.72
CA LYS A 127 -12.95 18.90 -5.42
C LYS A 127 -14.27 18.25 -5.85
N ASP A 128 -14.31 16.93 -5.95
CA ASP A 128 -15.41 16.18 -6.55
C ASP A 128 -16.33 15.52 -5.52
N ILE A 129 -15.87 15.27 -4.28
CA ILE A 129 -16.65 14.53 -3.29
C ILE A 129 -17.90 15.31 -2.89
N ALA A 130 -19.05 14.61 -2.99
CA ALA A 130 -20.32 15.04 -2.41
C ALA A 130 -20.55 14.25 -1.12
N ILE A 131 -20.51 14.91 0.04
CA ILE A 131 -20.89 14.31 1.33
C ILE A 131 -22.38 14.47 1.56
N GLY A 132 -23.00 13.42 2.09
CA GLY A 132 -24.40 13.41 2.48
C GLY A 132 -24.86 12.02 2.89
N ALA A 133 -26.18 11.81 2.85
CA ALA A 133 -26.77 10.50 3.05
C ALA A 133 -26.33 9.54 1.93
N THR A 134 -25.97 8.30 2.29
CA THR A 134 -25.64 7.23 1.35
C THR A 134 -26.46 5.97 1.64
N ALA A 135 -26.64 5.12 0.64
CA ALA A 135 -27.48 3.94 0.78
C ALA A 135 -26.91 2.94 1.80
N VAL A 136 -25.58 2.76 1.81
CA VAL A 136 -24.92 1.77 2.66
C VAL A 136 -24.97 2.19 4.12
N VAL A 137 -24.58 3.45 4.42
CA VAL A 137 -24.64 3.99 5.78
C VAL A 137 -26.08 4.08 6.29
N SER A 138 -27.03 4.45 5.43
CA SER A 138 -28.45 4.50 5.80
C SER A 138 -29.01 3.12 6.16
N LEU A 139 -28.63 2.08 5.43
CA LEU A 139 -29.01 0.70 5.78
C LEU A 139 -28.41 0.29 7.13
N LEU A 140 -27.13 0.61 7.37
CA LEU A 140 -26.46 0.34 8.64
C LEU A 140 -27.16 1.05 9.80
N VAL A 141 -27.38 2.37 9.68
CA VAL A 141 -28.08 3.16 10.70
C VAL A 141 -29.47 2.59 10.98
N GLY A 142 -30.22 2.17 9.94
CA GLY A 142 -31.53 1.55 10.06
C GLY A 142 -31.49 0.21 10.78
N LYS A 143 -30.44 -0.62 10.60
CA LYS A 143 -30.24 -1.89 11.32
C LYS A 143 -29.88 -1.65 12.79
N VAL A 144 -28.90 -0.75 13.05
CA VAL A 144 -28.49 -0.40 14.42
C VAL A 144 -29.65 0.17 15.21
N SER A 145 -30.40 1.12 14.62
CA SER A 145 -31.60 1.67 15.26
C SER A 145 -32.63 0.61 15.58
N ALA A 146 -32.80 -0.35 14.68
CA ALA A 146 -33.72 -1.44 14.89
C ALA A 146 -33.33 -2.38 16.03
N LYS A 147 -32.02 -2.72 16.10
CA LYS A 147 -31.48 -3.57 17.16
C LYS A 147 -31.66 -2.91 18.53
N VAL A 148 -31.29 -1.63 18.65
CA VAL A 148 -31.45 -0.88 19.89
C VAL A 148 -32.92 -0.77 20.32
N LEU A 149 -33.84 -0.57 19.37
CA LEU A 149 -35.27 -0.54 19.67
C LEU A 149 -35.85 -1.91 20.09
N GLU A 150 -35.29 -3.03 19.63
CA GLU A 150 -35.65 -4.39 20.07
C GLU A 150 -35.08 -4.68 21.46
N GLU A 151 -33.86 -4.20 21.78
CA GLU A 151 -33.23 -4.38 23.10
C GLU A 151 -33.85 -3.47 24.17
N HIS A 152 -34.28 -2.23 23.78
CA HIS A 152 -34.83 -1.22 24.66
C HIS A 152 -36.16 -0.66 24.10
N PRO A 153 -37.26 -1.43 24.13
CA PRO A 153 -38.52 -1.04 23.53
C PRO A 153 -39.13 0.18 24.21
N GLY A 154 -39.33 1.27 23.44
CA GLY A 154 -39.99 2.50 23.90
C GLY A 154 -39.11 3.45 24.72
N GLU A 155 -37.87 3.14 24.98
CA GLU A 155 -36.96 4.00 25.77
C GLU A 155 -36.29 5.10 24.92
N PHE A 156 -36.06 4.85 23.63
CA PHE A 156 -35.39 5.78 22.72
C PHE A 156 -36.14 5.94 21.39
N ALA A 157 -36.04 7.14 20.80
CA ALA A 157 -36.57 7.38 19.47
C ALA A 157 -35.50 7.05 18.37
N PRO A 158 -35.93 6.57 17.18
CA PRO A 158 -34.98 6.24 16.08
C PRO A 158 -34.04 7.40 15.73
N GLU A 159 -34.51 8.63 15.77
CA GLU A 159 -33.75 9.85 15.50
C GLU A 159 -32.69 10.12 16.55
N GLU A 160 -32.97 9.87 17.85
CA GLU A 160 -31.97 10.01 18.93
C GLU A 160 -30.84 8.99 18.75
N ILE A 161 -31.19 7.73 18.47
CA ILE A 161 -30.22 6.65 18.19
C ILE A 161 -29.30 7.06 17.04
N SER A 162 -29.89 7.53 15.94
CA SER A 162 -29.16 7.85 14.70
C SER A 162 -28.25 9.08 14.88
N LYS A 163 -28.72 10.13 15.61
CA LYS A 163 -27.93 11.33 15.95
C LYS A 163 -26.76 10.99 16.86
N THR A 164 -26.99 10.19 17.90
CA THR A 164 -25.96 9.79 18.86
C THR A 164 -24.90 8.90 18.21
N LEU A 165 -25.31 7.96 17.35
CA LEU A 165 -24.40 7.13 16.58
C LEU A 165 -23.48 7.98 15.68
N ALA A 166 -24.07 8.97 14.97
CA ALA A 166 -23.32 9.88 14.12
C ALA A 166 -22.32 10.72 14.92
N PHE A 167 -22.74 11.25 16.07
CA PHE A 167 -21.89 12.05 16.94
C PHE A 167 -20.69 11.26 17.47
N LEU A 168 -20.89 10.05 17.97
CA LEU A 168 -19.82 9.19 18.49
C LEU A 168 -18.86 8.77 17.38
N ALA A 169 -19.39 8.33 16.24
CA ALA A 169 -18.55 8.00 15.08
C ALA A 169 -17.75 9.22 14.57
N GLY A 170 -18.38 10.41 14.54
CA GLY A 170 -17.74 11.65 14.15
C GLY A 170 -16.60 12.05 15.08
N ALA A 171 -16.76 11.87 16.40
CA ALA A 171 -15.71 12.13 17.39
C ALA A 171 -14.51 11.21 17.18
N ILE A 172 -14.73 9.89 16.98
CA ILE A 172 -13.66 8.92 16.71
C ILE A 172 -12.92 9.28 15.41
N LEU A 173 -13.65 9.58 14.33
CA LEU A 173 -13.08 9.94 13.05
C LEU A 173 -12.24 11.22 13.11
N LEU A 174 -12.70 12.19 13.87
CA LEU A 174 -11.96 13.44 14.11
C LEU A 174 -10.65 13.17 14.85
N VAL A 175 -10.66 12.34 15.89
CA VAL A 175 -9.45 11.92 16.61
C VAL A 175 -8.50 11.19 15.66
N PHE A 176 -8.98 10.25 14.84
CA PHE A 176 -8.15 9.55 13.86
C PHE A 176 -7.51 10.51 12.85
N GLY A 177 -8.27 11.47 12.34
CA GLY A 177 -7.76 12.48 11.44
C GLY A 177 -6.70 13.40 12.08
N LEU A 178 -6.95 13.86 13.31
CA LEU A 178 -6.02 14.73 14.08
C LEU A 178 -4.71 13.99 14.42
N LEU A 179 -4.79 12.73 14.79
CA LEU A 179 -3.61 11.90 15.07
C LEU A 179 -2.94 11.37 13.79
N ARG A 180 -3.49 11.68 12.61
CA ARG A 180 -3.00 11.20 11.31
C ARG A 180 -2.86 9.67 11.22
N LEU A 181 -3.87 8.97 11.71
CA LEU A 181 -3.94 7.50 11.68
C LEU A 181 -4.47 6.97 10.34
N ASP A 182 -4.30 7.70 9.25
CA ASP A 182 -4.75 7.33 7.91
C ASP A 182 -4.06 6.06 7.38
N TRP A 183 -2.86 5.73 7.87
CA TRP A 183 -2.18 4.48 7.55
C TRP A 183 -2.97 3.23 7.97
N ILE A 184 -3.85 3.32 9.00
CA ILE A 184 -4.74 2.22 9.41
C ILE A 184 -5.67 1.81 8.26
N ILE A 185 -6.08 2.76 7.43
CA ILE A 185 -6.97 2.51 6.30
C ILE A 185 -6.30 1.64 5.24
N GLU A 186 -4.97 1.70 5.13
CA GLU A 186 -4.22 0.91 4.15
C GLU A 186 -4.20 -0.59 4.48
N PHE A 187 -4.50 -0.97 5.73
CA PHE A 187 -4.73 -2.38 6.09
C PHE A 187 -6.03 -2.96 5.51
N ILE A 188 -6.94 -2.11 5.02
CA ILE A 188 -8.17 -2.59 4.40
C ILE A 188 -7.88 -2.85 2.91
N PRO A 189 -7.80 -4.11 2.48
CA PRO A 189 -7.45 -4.45 1.11
C PRO A 189 -8.59 -4.07 0.15
N HIS A 190 -8.24 -3.76 -1.08
CA HIS A 190 -9.20 -3.40 -2.13
C HIS A 190 -10.26 -4.49 -2.35
N VAL A 191 -9.88 -5.75 -2.17
CA VAL A 191 -10.78 -6.91 -2.30
C VAL A 191 -11.90 -6.86 -1.25
N ALA A 192 -11.58 -6.52 0.00
CA ALA A 192 -12.58 -6.38 1.06
C ALA A 192 -13.57 -5.25 0.75
N ILE A 193 -13.07 -4.11 0.23
CA ILE A 193 -13.93 -2.99 -0.19
C ILE A 193 -14.86 -3.42 -1.32
N SER A 194 -14.36 -4.12 -2.34
CA SER A 194 -15.16 -4.57 -3.48
C SER A 194 -16.22 -5.60 -3.07
N ALA A 195 -15.86 -6.54 -2.20
CA ALA A 195 -16.78 -7.54 -1.67
C ALA A 195 -17.90 -6.89 -0.84
N PHE A 196 -17.53 -5.96 0.05
CA PHE A 196 -18.46 -5.20 0.87
C PHE A 196 -19.44 -4.38 0.02
N VAL A 197 -18.94 -3.60 -0.94
CA VAL A 197 -19.77 -2.76 -1.81
C VAL A 197 -20.75 -3.61 -2.63
N THR A 198 -20.29 -4.76 -3.15
CA THR A 198 -21.16 -5.70 -3.89
C THR A 198 -22.19 -6.35 -2.97
N GLY A 199 -21.79 -6.84 -1.80
CA GLY A 199 -22.69 -7.41 -0.80
C GLY A 199 -23.73 -6.41 -0.33
N ALA A 200 -23.33 -5.17 -0.08
CA ALA A 200 -24.22 -4.07 0.28
C ALA A 200 -25.21 -3.76 -0.85
N ALA A 201 -24.76 -3.69 -2.09
CA ALA A 201 -25.62 -3.41 -3.24
C ALA A 201 -26.70 -4.49 -3.41
N ILE A 202 -26.34 -5.76 -3.26
CA ILE A 202 -27.30 -6.88 -3.31
C ILE A 202 -28.29 -6.79 -2.14
N THR A 203 -27.79 -6.59 -0.91
CA THR A 203 -28.64 -6.52 0.30
C THR A 203 -29.60 -5.33 0.23
N ILE A 204 -29.12 -4.15 -0.20
CA ILE A 204 -29.98 -2.97 -0.37
C ILE A 204 -31.03 -3.22 -1.45
N THR A 205 -30.63 -3.77 -2.59
CA THR A 205 -31.56 -4.09 -3.68
C THR A 205 -32.67 -4.99 -3.16
N LEU A 206 -32.33 -6.09 -2.48
CA LEU A 206 -33.32 -7.04 -1.93
C LEU A 206 -34.21 -6.39 -0.87
N SER A 207 -33.67 -5.52 -0.02
CA SER A 207 -34.45 -4.80 1.00
C SER A 207 -35.48 -3.81 0.42
N GLN A 208 -35.24 -3.31 -0.80
CA GLN A 208 -36.13 -2.34 -1.46
C GLN A 208 -37.20 -2.99 -2.35
N VAL A 209 -37.06 -4.29 -2.71
CA VAL A 209 -38.06 -4.99 -3.54
C VAL A 209 -39.46 -5.02 -2.92
N PRO A 210 -39.63 -5.26 -1.60
CA PRO A 210 -40.97 -5.20 -0.98
C PRO A 210 -41.62 -3.81 -1.14
N SER A 211 -40.87 -2.73 -0.93
CA SER A 211 -41.35 -1.34 -1.11
C SER A 211 -41.67 -1.00 -2.58
N LEU A 212 -40.87 -1.52 -3.51
CA LEU A 212 -41.08 -1.40 -4.95
C LEU A 212 -42.41 -2.04 -5.39
N LEU A 213 -42.69 -3.21 -4.81
CA LEU A 213 -43.90 -4.01 -5.14
C LEU A 213 -45.10 -3.67 -4.23
N GLY A 214 -44.93 -2.80 -3.23
CA GLY A 214 -46.01 -2.46 -2.29
C GLY A 214 -46.45 -3.63 -1.38
N ILE A 215 -45.54 -4.59 -1.10
CA ILE A 215 -45.82 -5.74 -0.26
C ILE A 215 -45.69 -5.35 1.22
N ASP A 216 -46.74 -5.57 2.00
CA ASP A 216 -46.74 -5.34 3.42
C ASP A 216 -46.34 -6.60 4.21
N GLY A 217 -45.79 -6.38 5.42
CA GLY A 217 -45.47 -7.45 6.37
C GLY A 217 -44.12 -8.17 6.11
N VAL A 218 -43.30 -7.73 5.16
CA VAL A 218 -41.93 -8.24 4.97
C VAL A 218 -40.98 -7.49 5.88
N ASN A 219 -40.23 -8.23 6.70
CA ASN A 219 -39.14 -7.63 7.50
C ASN A 219 -37.92 -7.37 6.63
N SER A 220 -37.83 -6.16 6.04
CA SER A 220 -36.69 -5.75 5.17
C SER A 220 -35.34 -5.63 5.90
N LYS A 221 -35.30 -5.91 7.23
CA LYS A 221 -34.10 -5.87 8.07
C LYS A 221 -33.41 -7.21 8.24
N ALA A 222 -34.15 -8.31 8.01
CA ALA A 222 -33.59 -9.63 8.11
C ALA A 222 -32.42 -9.82 7.14
N ALA A 223 -31.64 -10.86 7.31
CA ALA A 223 -30.60 -11.21 6.35
C ALA A 223 -31.16 -11.25 4.93
N ALA A 224 -30.37 -10.80 3.94
CA ALA A 224 -30.83 -10.57 2.57
C ALA A 224 -31.54 -11.79 1.97
N TYR A 225 -31.10 -13.02 2.27
CA TYR A 225 -31.74 -14.26 1.81
C TYR A 225 -33.16 -14.44 2.40
N ARG A 226 -33.40 -14.04 3.67
CA ARG A 226 -34.72 -14.10 4.29
C ARG A 226 -35.69 -13.11 3.67
N VAL A 227 -35.20 -11.87 3.44
CA VAL A 227 -35.97 -10.83 2.75
C VAL A 227 -36.38 -11.31 1.37
N PHE A 228 -35.50 -12.00 0.63
CA PHE A 228 -35.83 -12.59 -0.65
C PHE A 228 -36.92 -13.64 -0.56
N ILE A 229 -36.84 -14.59 0.39
CA ILE A 229 -37.82 -15.64 0.59
C ILE A 229 -39.16 -15.05 1.00
N ASP A 230 -39.19 -14.11 1.94
CA ASP A 230 -40.44 -13.50 2.45
C ASP A 230 -41.11 -12.64 1.38
N THR A 231 -40.27 -11.94 0.54
CA THR A 231 -40.79 -11.21 -0.62
C THR A 231 -41.38 -12.14 -1.67
N ALA A 232 -40.76 -13.27 -1.94
CA ALA A 232 -41.29 -14.29 -2.86
C ALA A 232 -42.62 -14.88 -2.37
N ARG A 233 -42.72 -15.12 -1.07
CA ARG A 233 -44.00 -15.56 -0.43
C ARG A 233 -45.07 -14.47 -0.46
N GLY A 234 -44.66 -13.21 -0.44
CA GLY A 234 -45.54 -12.03 -0.50
C GLY A 234 -46.03 -11.65 -1.88
N LEU A 235 -45.53 -12.24 -2.96
CA LEU A 235 -45.90 -11.90 -4.35
C LEU A 235 -47.41 -11.88 -4.61
N PRO A 236 -48.26 -12.79 -4.01
CA PRO A 236 -49.72 -12.68 -4.19
C PRO A 236 -50.36 -11.42 -3.56
N ARG A 237 -49.61 -10.67 -2.72
CA ARG A 237 -50.09 -9.46 -2.02
C ARG A 237 -49.60 -8.15 -2.66
N VAL A 238 -49.15 -8.22 -3.91
CA VAL A 238 -48.66 -7.05 -4.66
C VAL A 238 -49.76 -6.00 -4.82
N LYS A 239 -49.42 -4.74 -4.51
CA LYS A 239 -50.35 -3.59 -4.64
C LYS A 239 -50.08 -2.78 -5.90
N LEU A 240 -50.93 -1.77 -6.14
CA LEU A 240 -50.78 -0.83 -7.28
C LEU A 240 -49.45 -0.05 -7.26
N ASP A 241 -48.81 0.04 -6.10
CA ASP A 241 -47.45 0.61 -5.97
C ASP A 241 -46.44 -0.06 -6.91
N ALA A 242 -46.60 -1.35 -7.21
CA ALA A 242 -45.77 -2.08 -8.15
C ALA A 242 -45.80 -1.52 -9.57
N ALA A 243 -46.94 -1.01 -10.02
CA ALA A 243 -47.03 -0.39 -11.33
C ALA A 243 -46.14 0.86 -11.42
N ILE A 244 -46.17 1.71 -10.38
CA ILE A 244 -45.29 2.89 -10.29
C ILE A 244 -43.84 2.46 -10.16
N GLY A 245 -43.52 1.53 -9.25
CA GLY A 245 -42.14 1.09 -8.99
C GLY A 245 -41.48 0.45 -10.19
N LEU A 246 -42.13 -0.52 -10.82
CA LEU A 246 -41.58 -1.21 -12.00
C LEU A 246 -41.43 -0.30 -13.20
N THR A 247 -42.47 0.51 -13.50
CA THR A 247 -42.40 1.46 -14.63
C THR A 247 -41.35 2.55 -14.38
N ALA A 248 -41.14 3.03 -13.14
CA ALA A 248 -40.08 3.96 -12.79
C ALA A 248 -38.68 3.33 -12.98
N LEU A 249 -38.51 2.08 -12.56
CA LEU A 249 -37.24 1.36 -12.73
C LEU A 249 -36.90 1.16 -14.21
N VAL A 250 -37.89 0.73 -15.02
CA VAL A 250 -37.74 0.58 -16.47
C VAL A 250 -37.43 1.92 -17.13
N LEU A 251 -38.12 2.99 -16.75
CA LEU A 251 -37.88 4.34 -17.29
C LEU A 251 -36.46 4.82 -16.97
N LEU A 252 -36.00 4.65 -15.75
CA LEU A 252 -34.61 4.99 -15.37
C LEU A 252 -33.59 4.22 -16.20
N ALA A 253 -33.80 2.93 -16.44
CA ALA A 253 -32.93 2.09 -17.25
C ALA A 253 -32.97 2.52 -18.74
N LEU A 254 -34.14 2.81 -19.28
CA LEU A 254 -34.31 3.27 -20.65
C LEU A 254 -33.66 4.64 -20.90
N ILE A 255 -33.84 5.60 -19.98
CA ILE A 255 -33.23 6.92 -20.11
C ILE A 255 -31.69 6.76 -20.05
N LYS A 256 -31.18 5.93 -19.15
CA LYS A 256 -29.73 5.65 -19.06
C LYS A 256 -29.21 5.06 -20.36
N TRP A 257 -29.82 3.99 -20.84
CA TRP A 257 -29.42 3.32 -22.08
C TRP A 257 -29.46 4.25 -23.30
N TYR A 258 -30.58 5.03 -23.46
CA TYR A 258 -30.72 5.96 -24.54
C TYR A 258 -29.69 7.08 -24.51
N THR A 259 -29.52 7.74 -23.38
CA THR A 259 -28.57 8.85 -23.23
C THR A 259 -27.13 8.41 -23.40
N GLU A 260 -26.72 7.20 -22.87
CA GLU A 260 -25.40 6.64 -23.08
C GLU A 260 -25.14 6.28 -24.56
N ARG A 261 -26.16 5.72 -25.24
CA ARG A 261 -26.07 5.44 -26.68
C ARG A 261 -25.91 6.70 -27.49
N MET A 262 -26.72 7.74 -27.21
CA MET A 262 -26.65 9.02 -27.90
C MET A 262 -25.35 9.77 -27.61
N ALA A 263 -24.79 9.67 -26.38
CA ALA A 263 -23.50 10.25 -26.07
C ALA A 263 -22.35 9.64 -26.88
N LYS A 264 -22.45 8.33 -27.21
CA LYS A 264 -21.49 7.62 -28.09
C LYS A 264 -21.67 8.00 -29.55
N THR A 265 -22.92 8.14 -30.01
CA THR A 265 -23.27 8.42 -31.43
C THR A 265 -23.04 9.87 -31.81
N GLN A 266 -23.22 10.82 -30.87
CA GLN A 266 -23.10 12.25 -31.10
C GLN A 266 -21.98 12.90 -30.26
N PRO A 267 -20.71 12.77 -30.66
CA PRO A 267 -19.58 13.28 -29.87
C PRO A 267 -19.58 14.79 -29.68
N LYS A 268 -20.12 15.55 -30.65
CA LYS A 268 -20.28 17.03 -30.56
C LYS A 268 -21.22 17.46 -29.41
N ARG A 269 -22.24 16.66 -29.10
CA ARG A 269 -23.22 16.93 -28.03
C ARG A 269 -23.06 16.03 -26.81
N ARG A 270 -21.95 15.36 -26.66
CA ARG A 270 -21.67 14.40 -25.59
C ARG A 270 -21.94 14.97 -24.19
N ARG A 271 -21.47 16.19 -23.90
CA ARG A 271 -21.70 16.87 -22.62
C ARG A 271 -23.19 17.07 -22.30
N MET A 272 -23.99 17.41 -23.29
CA MET A 272 -25.44 17.57 -23.13
C MET A 272 -26.10 16.24 -22.77
N TRP A 273 -25.74 15.15 -23.47
CA TRP A 273 -26.26 13.81 -23.17
C TRP A 273 -25.84 13.28 -21.82
N GLU A 274 -24.60 13.53 -21.41
CA GLU A 274 -24.09 13.19 -20.08
C GLU A 274 -24.82 13.95 -18.94
N MET A 275 -25.16 15.23 -19.20
CA MET A 275 -25.96 16.03 -18.27
C MET A 275 -27.40 15.52 -18.19
N LEU A 276 -28.05 15.18 -19.30
CA LEU A 276 -29.38 14.56 -19.32
C LEU A 276 -29.38 13.21 -18.63
N CYS A 277 -28.33 12.41 -18.81
CA CYS A 277 -28.14 11.16 -18.09
C CYS A 277 -28.08 11.37 -16.56
N SER A 278 -27.42 12.44 -16.12
CA SER A 278 -27.33 12.77 -14.68
C SER A 278 -28.68 13.22 -14.10
N LEU A 279 -29.47 13.97 -14.88
CA LEU A 279 -30.80 14.46 -14.46
C LEU A 279 -31.91 13.40 -14.48
N ARG A 280 -31.66 12.18 -14.99
CA ARG A 280 -32.67 11.13 -15.16
C ARG A 280 -33.40 10.81 -13.84
N MET A 281 -32.69 10.80 -12.71
CA MET A 281 -33.28 10.48 -11.40
C MET A 281 -34.27 11.57 -10.99
N THR A 282 -33.91 12.83 -11.11
CA THR A 282 -34.79 13.98 -10.80
C THR A 282 -36.00 14.00 -11.72
N PHE A 283 -35.79 13.83 -13.03
CA PHE A 283 -36.87 13.79 -14.01
C PHE A 283 -37.89 12.69 -13.69
N THR A 284 -37.41 11.47 -13.41
CA THR A 284 -38.28 10.33 -13.11
C THR A 284 -39.10 10.59 -11.82
N ILE A 285 -38.46 11.07 -10.75
CA ILE A 285 -39.19 11.38 -9.51
C ILE A 285 -40.24 12.48 -9.74
N LEU A 286 -39.89 13.56 -10.41
CA LEU A 286 -40.85 14.64 -10.70
C LEU A 286 -42.01 14.16 -11.53
N LEU A 287 -41.78 13.31 -12.54
CA LEU A 287 -42.84 12.73 -13.38
C LEU A 287 -43.78 11.86 -12.53
N TYR A 288 -43.27 10.96 -11.71
CA TYR A 288 -44.14 10.10 -10.87
C TYR A 288 -44.76 10.86 -9.70
N THR A 289 -44.15 11.93 -9.22
CA THR A 289 -44.77 12.87 -8.26
C THR A 289 -45.95 13.58 -8.88
N LEU A 290 -45.82 14.02 -10.13
CA LEU A 290 -46.93 14.63 -10.88
C LEU A 290 -48.06 13.63 -11.10
N ILE A 291 -47.77 12.42 -11.53
CA ILE A 291 -48.78 11.33 -11.67
C ILE A 291 -49.47 11.05 -10.34
N SER A 292 -48.71 10.91 -9.27
CA SER A 292 -49.24 10.69 -7.92
C SER A 292 -50.11 11.85 -7.44
N PHE A 293 -49.70 13.10 -7.70
CA PHE A 293 -50.53 14.27 -7.41
C PHE A 293 -51.84 14.22 -8.15
N LEU A 294 -51.83 13.96 -9.46
CA LEU A 294 -53.06 13.91 -10.29
C LEU A 294 -54.04 12.79 -9.85
N VAL A 295 -53.50 11.64 -9.42
CA VAL A 295 -54.32 10.49 -9.00
C VAL A 295 -54.86 10.65 -7.56
N ASN A 296 -54.09 11.26 -6.65
CA ASN A 296 -54.45 11.41 -5.24
C ASN A 296 -55.09 12.77 -4.91
N ARG A 297 -55.16 13.72 -5.90
CA ARG A 297 -55.82 15.01 -5.73
C ARG A 297 -57.32 14.80 -5.53
N GLY A 298 -57.82 15.14 -4.34
CA GLY A 298 -59.26 15.05 -4.02
C GLY A 298 -59.61 13.80 -3.21
N LEU A 299 -58.68 12.93 -2.85
CA LEU A 299 -58.86 11.88 -1.86
C LEU A 299 -58.45 12.43 -0.48
N GLY A 300 -59.23 12.09 0.57
CA GLY A 300 -58.93 12.56 1.92
C GLY A 300 -57.62 11.95 2.48
N ASP A 301 -57.10 12.58 3.55
CA ASP A 301 -55.93 12.09 4.28
C ASP A 301 -56.23 10.65 4.78
N GLY A 302 -55.51 9.65 4.21
CA GLY A 302 -55.66 8.23 4.54
C GLY A 302 -56.22 7.34 3.42
N GLU A 303 -56.83 7.89 2.37
CA GLU A 303 -57.39 7.12 1.23
C GLU A 303 -56.50 7.11 -0.03
N HIS A 304 -55.19 7.33 0.13
CA HIS A 304 -54.29 7.38 -1.03
C HIS A 304 -54.20 6.02 -1.75
N ARG A 305 -54.30 6.04 -3.08
CA ARG A 305 -54.16 4.84 -3.93
C ARG A 305 -52.71 4.30 -3.97
N PHE A 306 -51.75 5.13 -3.68
CA PHE A 306 -50.31 4.81 -3.61
C PHE A 306 -49.78 5.25 -2.26
N ARG A 307 -48.76 4.56 -1.75
CA ARG A 307 -47.98 5.02 -0.59
C ARG A 307 -47.18 6.25 -0.99
N ILE A 308 -47.46 7.38 -0.33
CA ILE A 308 -46.76 8.64 -0.51
C ILE A 308 -45.87 8.99 0.69
N THR A 309 -44.95 9.89 0.50
CA THR A 309 -44.03 10.35 1.55
C THR A 309 -44.74 11.02 2.73
N GLY A 310 -45.83 11.74 2.48
CA GLY A 310 -46.64 12.42 3.54
C GLY A 310 -46.09 13.81 3.90
N THR A 311 -46.55 14.34 5.04
CA THR A 311 -46.21 15.71 5.50
C THR A 311 -44.72 15.82 5.89
N LEU A 312 -43.99 16.76 5.30
CA LEU A 312 -42.65 17.12 5.62
C LEU A 312 -42.64 18.46 6.38
N PRO A 313 -42.02 18.50 7.59
CA PRO A 313 -41.89 19.75 8.31
C PRO A 313 -41.00 20.74 7.57
N ARG A 314 -41.31 22.03 7.64
CA ARG A 314 -40.50 23.08 7.00
C ARG A 314 -39.33 23.49 7.88
N GLY A 315 -38.15 23.54 7.33
CA GLY A 315 -36.93 23.96 8.04
C GLY A 315 -36.35 22.89 8.96
N PHE A 316 -35.49 23.29 9.87
CA PHE A 316 -34.78 22.38 10.82
C PHE A 316 -35.56 22.24 12.13
N THR A 317 -36.71 21.57 12.10
CA THR A 317 -37.58 21.39 13.27
C THR A 317 -36.97 20.46 14.32
N HIS A 318 -36.09 19.54 13.91
CA HIS A 318 -35.46 18.56 14.78
C HIS A 318 -34.02 18.91 15.15
N ALA A 319 -33.63 20.21 15.02
CA ALA A 319 -32.34 20.71 15.47
C ALA A 319 -32.26 20.67 17.02
N GLY A 320 -31.13 20.17 17.52
CA GLY A 320 -30.89 20.07 18.96
C GLY A 320 -29.67 19.20 19.25
N PRO A 321 -29.12 19.24 20.47
CA PRO A 321 -27.98 18.41 20.83
C PRO A 321 -28.32 16.91 20.74
N PRO A 322 -27.34 16.06 20.38
CA PRO A 322 -27.54 14.61 20.46
C PRO A 322 -27.71 14.15 21.91
N SER A 323 -28.47 13.09 22.13
CA SER A 323 -28.67 12.51 23.45
C SER A 323 -27.42 11.76 23.90
N LEU A 324 -26.77 12.20 24.97
CA LEU A 324 -25.60 11.54 25.56
C LEU A 324 -25.99 10.64 26.74
N ASN A 325 -27.13 9.95 26.66
CA ASN A 325 -27.55 8.98 27.67
C ASN A 325 -26.55 7.82 27.73
N PRO A 326 -25.97 7.52 28.93
CA PRO A 326 -24.99 6.43 29.08
C PRO A 326 -25.53 5.06 28.66
N LYS A 327 -26.82 4.78 28.85
CA LYS A 327 -27.44 3.53 28.39
C LYS A 327 -27.45 3.42 26.86
N LEU A 328 -27.81 4.53 26.18
CA LEU A 328 -27.80 4.57 24.73
C LEU A 328 -26.38 4.42 24.18
N ILE A 329 -25.39 5.08 24.79
CA ILE A 329 -23.98 4.95 24.41
C ILE A 329 -23.51 3.50 24.57
N SER A 330 -23.86 2.84 25.69
CA SER A 330 -23.51 1.43 25.93
C SER A 330 -24.15 0.48 24.89
N ALA A 331 -25.39 0.73 24.50
CA ALA A 331 -26.08 -0.06 23.47
C ALA A 331 -25.48 0.12 22.07
N LEU A 332 -24.94 1.31 21.77
CA LEU A 332 -24.32 1.64 20.47
C LEU A 332 -22.84 1.20 20.37
N LEU A 333 -22.16 0.99 21.50
CA LEU A 333 -20.72 0.71 21.52
C LEU A 333 -20.30 -0.49 20.67
N PRO A 334 -21.03 -1.63 20.64
CA PRO A 334 -20.67 -2.78 19.80
C PRO A 334 -20.72 -2.48 18.29
N ASP A 335 -21.60 -1.58 17.85
CA ASP A 335 -21.83 -1.27 16.44
C ASP A 335 -20.98 -0.07 15.95
N LEU A 336 -20.32 0.66 16.87
CA LEU A 336 -19.44 1.79 16.54
C LEU A 336 -18.24 1.42 15.65
N PRO A 337 -17.48 0.34 15.90
CA PRO A 337 -16.34 -0.01 15.07
C PRO A 337 -16.73 -0.24 13.62
N ALA A 338 -17.81 -1.00 13.37
CA ALA A 338 -18.33 -1.23 12.03
C ALA A 338 -18.77 0.08 11.37
N THR A 339 -19.46 0.95 12.10
CA THR A 339 -19.91 2.26 11.61
C THR A 339 -18.73 3.12 11.18
N VAL A 340 -17.70 3.26 12.01
CA VAL A 340 -16.48 4.01 11.71
C VAL A 340 -15.76 3.45 10.48
N ILE A 341 -15.58 2.12 10.42
CA ILE A 341 -14.91 1.45 9.29
C ILE A 341 -15.68 1.72 7.99
N ILE A 342 -17.00 1.60 7.98
CA ILE A 342 -17.82 1.82 6.78
C ILE A 342 -17.74 3.27 6.32
N LEU A 343 -17.88 4.23 7.26
CA LEU A 343 -17.76 5.67 6.94
C LEU A 343 -16.41 5.99 6.29
N VAL A 344 -15.33 5.44 6.84
CA VAL A 344 -13.96 5.64 6.34
C VAL A 344 -13.78 5.01 4.96
N ILE A 345 -14.15 3.72 4.83
CA ILE A 345 -13.98 2.96 3.58
C ILE A 345 -14.70 3.66 2.44
N GLU A 346 -16.00 3.98 2.63
CA GLU A 346 -16.81 4.58 1.58
C GLU A 346 -16.23 5.94 1.17
N HIS A 347 -15.89 6.79 2.12
CA HIS A 347 -15.36 8.12 1.86
C HIS A 347 -14.00 8.10 1.16
N ILE A 348 -13.04 7.38 1.70
CA ILE A 348 -11.66 7.35 1.20
C ILE A 348 -11.58 6.60 -0.14
N ALA A 349 -12.35 5.52 -0.32
CA ALA A 349 -12.40 4.81 -1.60
C ALA A 349 -12.91 5.72 -2.73
N ILE A 350 -13.95 6.51 -2.46
CA ILE A 350 -14.47 7.50 -3.41
C ILE A 350 -13.42 8.58 -3.69
N GLY A 351 -12.84 9.17 -2.65
CA GLY A 351 -11.82 10.21 -2.77
C GLY A 351 -10.63 9.76 -3.61
N LYS A 352 -10.04 8.63 -3.26
CA LYS A 352 -8.90 8.05 -4.00
C LYS A 352 -9.27 7.68 -5.44
N SER A 353 -10.50 7.17 -5.69
CA SER A 353 -10.96 6.79 -7.02
C SER A 353 -11.10 8.01 -7.95
N PHE A 354 -11.83 9.04 -7.51
CA PHE A 354 -12.02 10.26 -8.30
C PHE A 354 -10.77 11.12 -8.38
N GLY A 355 -9.91 11.08 -7.38
CA GLY A 355 -8.56 11.68 -7.42
C GLY A 355 -7.75 11.10 -8.58
N ARG A 356 -7.74 9.76 -8.74
CA ARG A 356 -7.07 9.08 -9.85
C ARG A 356 -7.69 9.40 -11.21
N ILE A 357 -9.02 9.39 -11.32
CA ILE A 357 -9.74 9.71 -12.58
C ILE A 357 -9.45 11.14 -13.03
N ASN A 358 -9.42 12.09 -12.10
CA ASN A 358 -9.27 13.52 -12.37
C ASN A 358 -7.84 14.04 -12.13
N ASN A 359 -6.88 13.15 -11.91
CA ASN A 359 -5.45 13.43 -11.78
C ASN A 359 -5.10 14.45 -10.67
N TYR A 360 -5.61 14.22 -9.46
CA TYR A 360 -5.22 14.97 -8.26
C TYR A 360 -5.09 14.05 -7.05
N THR A 361 -4.31 14.47 -6.06
CA THR A 361 -4.08 13.73 -4.82
C THR A 361 -5.07 14.14 -3.74
N VAL A 362 -5.62 13.16 -3.05
CA VAL A 362 -6.46 13.31 -1.87
C VAL A 362 -5.63 12.98 -0.64
N GLN A 363 -5.75 13.77 0.41
CA GLN A 363 -5.05 13.53 1.68
C GLN A 363 -5.97 12.79 2.65
N PRO A 364 -5.75 11.50 2.93
CA PRO A 364 -6.70 10.71 3.72
C PRO A 364 -6.90 11.24 5.13
N SER A 365 -5.84 11.66 5.84
CA SER A 365 -5.95 12.25 7.18
C SER A 365 -6.85 13.47 7.20
N GLN A 366 -6.75 14.34 6.19
CA GLN A 366 -7.57 15.55 6.10
C GLN A 366 -9.02 15.22 5.75
N GLU A 367 -9.24 14.20 4.94
CA GLU A 367 -10.59 13.68 4.66
C GLU A 367 -11.25 13.10 5.92
N LEU A 368 -10.48 12.40 6.78
CA LEU A 368 -10.98 11.94 8.08
C LEU A 368 -11.41 13.08 8.98
N ILE A 369 -10.67 14.19 9.00
CA ILE A 369 -11.07 15.40 9.73
C ILE A 369 -12.37 15.95 9.15
N SER A 370 -12.50 16.00 7.84
CA SER A 370 -13.67 16.53 7.17
C SER A 370 -14.94 15.75 7.49
N ILE A 371 -14.89 14.40 7.35
CA ILE A 371 -16.06 13.59 7.68
C ILE A 371 -16.29 13.49 9.20
N GLY A 372 -15.23 13.57 10.01
CA GLY A 372 -15.29 13.66 11.46
C GLY A 372 -16.04 14.91 11.89
N CYS A 373 -15.66 16.09 11.40
CA CYS A 373 -16.37 17.34 11.65
C CYS A 373 -17.81 17.29 11.17
N THR A 374 -18.08 16.73 10.00
CA THR A 374 -19.43 16.65 9.45
C THR A 374 -20.33 15.78 10.32
N ASN A 375 -19.86 14.62 10.78
CA ASN A 375 -20.63 13.72 11.65
C ASN A 375 -20.69 14.19 13.11
N LEU A 376 -19.73 14.99 13.58
CA LEU A 376 -19.75 15.56 14.91
C LEU A 376 -20.74 16.73 15.01
N PHE A 377 -20.74 17.66 14.03
CA PHE A 377 -21.58 18.86 14.06
C PHE A 377 -22.95 18.66 13.40
N GLY A 378 -23.07 17.71 12.45
CA GLY A 378 -24.32 17.43 11.75
C GLY A 378 -25.51 17.08 12.64
N PRO A 379 -25.36 16.24 13.67
CA PRO A 379 -26.44 15.84 14.58
C PRO A 379 -27.15 17.03 15.30
N PHE A 380 -26.42 18.14 15.52
CA PHE A 380 -27.03 19.34 16.08
C PHE A 380 -28.09 19.98 15.18
N LEU A 381 -28.01 19.77 13.88
CA LEU A 381 -29.01 20.17 12.89
C LEU A 381 -29.98 19.04 12.52
N GLY A 382 -29.91 17.91 13.22
CA GLY A 382 -30.79 16.75 12.96
C GLY A 382 -30.24 15.78 11.95
N ALA A 383 -29.00 15.91 11.53
CA ALA A 383 -28.38 14.96 10.60
C ALA A 383 -28.02 13.63 11.29
N TYR A 384 -28.13 12.54 10.55
CA TYR A 384 -27.56 11.25 10.92
C TYR A 384 -26.22 11.00 10.22
N SER A 385 -25.61 9.82 10.38
CA SER A 385 -24.29 9.52 9.84
C SER A 385 -24.20 9.76 8.33
N SER A 386 -23.17 10.53 7.92
CA SER A 386 -22.94 10.98 6.55
C SER A 386 -21.54 10.59 6.06
N THR A 387 -21.42 10.31 4.79
CA THR A 387 -20.15 10.02 4.13
C THR A 387 -20.16 10.45 2.67
N GLY A 388 -19.09 10.19 1.92
CA GLY A 388 -19.05 10.47 0.49
C GLY A 388 -20.04 9.61 -0.30
N SER A 389 -20.74 10.22 -1.25
CA SER A 389 -21.68 9.55 -2.15
C SER A 389 -21.06 9.28 -3.50
N PHE A 390 -20.98 8.02 -3.96
CA PHE A 390 -20.50 7.68 -5.31
C PHE A 390 -21.33 8.37 -6.41
N GLY A 391 -22.64 8.33 -6.27
CA GLY A 391 -23.56 8.94 -7.24
C GLY A 391 -23.43 10.46 -7.30
N GLY A 392 -23.44 11.11 -6.14
CA GLY A 392 -23.26 12.56 -6.02
C GLY A 392 -21.91 13.02 -6.53
N THR A 393 -20.85 12.34 -6.15
CA THR A 393 -19.47 12.62 -6.58
C THR A 393 -19.29 12.45 -8.08
N ALA A 394 -19.86 11.40 -8.68
CA ALA A 394 -19.82 11.21 -10.14
C ALA A 394 -20.53 12.34 -10.91
N ILE A 395 -21.62 12.86 -10.37
CA ILE A 395 -22.34 13.99 -10.96
C ILE A 395 -21.51 15.27 -10.87
N LEU A 396 -20.92 15.57 -9.70
CA LEU A 396 -20.04 16.72 -9.51
C LEU A 396 -18.81 16.67 -10.42
N SER A 397 -18.18 15.51 -10.51
CA SER A 397 -17.04 15.28 -11.40
C SER A 397 -17.40 15.52 -12.87
N LYS A 398 -18.52 14.95 -13.37
CA LYS A 398 -19.01 15.16 -14.74
C LYS A 398 -19.42 16.63 -15.01
N ALA A 399 -19.92 17.32 -14.00
CA ALA A 399 -20.23 18.74 -14.07
C ALA A 399 -18.97 19.62 -14.17
N GLY A 400 -17.79 19.04 -13.95
CA GLY A 400 -16.51 19.73 -14.08
C GLY A 400 -16.22 20.72 -12.96
N VAL A 401 -16.62 20.38 -11.75
CA VAL A 401 -16.33 21.15 -10.53
C VAL A 401 -14.82 21.29 -10.35
N ARG A 402 -14.38 22.49 -9.95
CA ARG A 402 -12.96 22.80 -9.78
C ARG A 402 -12.51 22.95 -8.34
N THR A 403 -13.44 23.21 -7.42
CA THR A 403 -13.15 23.43 -5.99
C THR A 403 -14.25 22.83 -5.12
N PRO A 404 -13.96 22.46 -3.86
CA PRO A 404 -14.95 21.97 -2.89
C PRO A 404 -16.08 22.98 -2.59
N LEU A 405 -15.88 24.26 -2.89
CA LEU A 405 -16.87 25.34 -2.68
C LEU A 405 -18.21 25.07 -3.39
N ALA A 406 -18.22 24.23 -4.42
CA ALA A 406 -19.44 23.77 -5.06
C ALA A 406 -20.44 23.15 -4.06
N GLY A 407 -19.96 22.63 -2.92
CA GLY A 407 -20.78 22.14 -1.82
C GLY A 407 -21.71 23.19 -1.25
N ILE A 408 -21.29 24.45 -1.14
CA ILE A 408 -22.14 25.55 -0.64
C ILE A 408 -23.36 25.73 -1.54
N PHE A 409 -23.17 25.75 -2.86
CA PHE A 409 -24.28 25.89 -3.79
C PHE A 409 -25.26 24.73 -3.71
N ASN A 410 -24.75 23.48 -3.52
CA ASN A 410 -25.59 22.31 -3.25
C ASN A 410 -26.37 22.50 -1.93
N GLY A 411 -25.71 23.02 -0.88
CA GLY A 411 -26.32 23.32 0.40
C GLY A 411 -27.44 24.35 0.26
N VAL A 412 -27.24 25.44 -0.51
CA VAL A 412 -28.28 26.45 -0.76
C VAL A 412 -29.50 25.85 -1.47
N ILE A 413 -29.30 24.96 -2.46
CA ILE A 413 -30.39 24.29 -3.17
C ILE A 413 -31.15 23.34 -2.22
N LEU A 414 -30.44 22.61 -1.35
CA LEU A 414 -31.04 21.75 -0.33
C LEU A 414 -31.84 22.56 0.70
N LEU A 415 -31.33 23.72 1.09
CA LEU A 415 -32.02 24.64 1.96
C LEU A 415 -33.32 25.16 1.32
N LEU A 416 -33.24 25.53 0.03
CA LEU A 416 -34.42 25.95 -0.74
C LEU A 416 -35.44 24.80 -0.83
N ALA A 417 -35.01 23.58 -1.01
CA ALA A 417 -35.87 22.40 -1.03
C ALA A 417 -36.59 22.22 0.33
N LEU A 418 -35.86 22.41 1.43
CA LEU A 418 -36.38 22.23 2.79
C LEU A 418 -37.39 23.27 3.21
N TYR A 419 -37.28 24.51 2.67
CA TYR A 419 -38.20 25.60 3.05
C TYR A 419 -39.30 25.84 2.00
N ALA A 420 -39.02 25.68 0.69
CA ALA A 420 -39.93 26.08 -0.37
C ALA A 420 -40.60 24.89 -1.09
N LEU A 421 -39.93 23.72 -1.20
CA LEU A 421 -40.42 22.59 -2.03
C LEU A 421 -41.13 21.49 -1.24
N THR A 422 -41.30 21.63 0.09
CA THR A 422 -41.92 20.61 0.94
C THR A 422 -43.30 20.17 0.47
N SER A 423 -44.13 21.10 -0.04
CA SER A 423 -45.45 20.79 -0.58
C SER A 423 -45.43 19.89 -1.83
N VAL A 424 -44.39 20.03 -2.66
CA VAL A 424 -44.22 19.17 -3.86
C VAL A 424 -43.74 17.78 -3.44
N LEU A 425 -42.86 17.73 -2.43
CA LEU A 425 -42.26 16.50 -1.93
C LEU A 425 -43.28 15.61 -1.19
N TYR A 426 -44.40 16.14 -0.74
CA TYR A 426 -45.52 15.41 -0.08
C TYR A 426 -46.04 14.26 -0.95
N TYR A 427 -46.20 14.48 -2.26
CA TYR A 427 -46.84 13.52 -3.16
C TYR A 427 -45.86 12.51 -3.77
N ILE A 428 -44.60 12.44 -3.32
CA ILE A 428 -43.63 11.49 -3.87
C ILE A 428 -44.05 10.05 -3.51
N PRO A 429 -44.20 9.14 -4.51
CA PRO A 429 -44.56 7.73 -4.23
C PRO A 429 -43.35 6.99 -3.63
N MET A 430 -43.56 6.21 -2.58
CA MET A 430 -42.53 5.38 -1.94
C MET A 430 -41.94 4.33 -2.90
N ALA A 431 -42.76 3.76 -3.78
CA ALA A 431 -42.32 2.81 -4.80
C ALA A 431 -41.32 3.44 -5.81
N SER A 432 -41.52 4.71 -6.15
CA SER A 432 -40.56 5.42 -7.04
C SER A 432 -39.22 5.73 -6.35
N LEU A 433 -39.23 5.99 -5.04
CA LEU A 433 -38.00 6.12 -4.24
C LEU A 433 -37.26 4.78 -4.16
N ALA A 434 -37.97 3.66 -3.94
CA ALA A 434 -37.37 2.33 -3.95
C ALA A 434 -36.74 1.99 -5.33
N ALA A 435 -37.42 2.32 -6.44
CA ALA A 435 -36.87 2.17 -7.78
C ALA A 435 -35.58 2.98 -7.99
N LEU A 436 -35.54 4.20 -7.46
CA LEU A 436 -34.37 5.07 -7.53
C LEU A 436 -33.20 4.48 -6.74
N ILE A 437 -33.45 3.95 -5.52
CA ILE A 437 -32.41 3.30 -4.71
C ILE A 437 -31.83 2.08 -5.44
N ILE A 438 -32.69 1.19 -5.94
CA ILE A 438 -32.27 0.00 -6.70
C ILE A 438 -31.42 0.40 -7.90
N HIS A 439 -31.88 1.40 -8.69
CA HIS A 439 -31.15 1.87 -9.85
C HIS A 439 -29.78 2.50 -9.49
N ALA A 440 -29.69 3.17 -8.35
CA ALA A 440 -28.45 3.79 -7.90
C ALA A 440 -27.41 2.74 -7.47
N VAL A 441 -27.83 1.71 -6.72
CA VAL A 441 -26.91 0.73 -6.12
C VAL A 441 -26.53 -0.42 -7.04
N ILE A 442 -27.36 -0.77 -8.03
CA ILE A 442 -27.07 -1.87 -8.97
C ILE A 442 -25.74 -1.66 -9.74
N ASN A 443 -25.35 -0.41 -9.96
CA ASN A 443 -24.10 -0.06 -10.63
C ASN A 443 -22.86 -0.22 -9.71
N LEU A 444 -23.07 -0.48 -8.43
CA LEU A 444 -21.98 -0.73 -7.45
C LEU A 444 -21.54 -2.19 -7.44
N ILE A 445 -22.35 -3.09 -8.01
CA ILE A 445 -22.01 -4.51 -8.16
C ILE A 445 -20.79 -4.62 -9.09
N THR A 446 -19.76 -5.29 -8.61
CA THR A 446 -18.52 -5.51 -9.39
C THR A 446 -18.81 -6.30 -10.67
N SER A 447 -18.39 -5.80 -11.83
CA SER A 447 -18.63 -6.46 -13.11
C SER A 447 -17.88 -7.79 -13.23
N PRO A 448 -18.44 -8.80 -13.92
CA PRO A 448 -17.77 -10.09 -14.15
C PRO A 448 -16.37 -9.95 -14.80
N ASP A 449 -16.19 -8.99 -15.71
CA ASP A 449 -14.91 -8.73 -16.35
C ASP A 449 -13.83 -8.29 -15.34
N HIS A 450 -14.24 -7.54 -14.31
CA HIS A 450 -13.34 -7.11 -13.25
C HIS A 450 -12.94 -8.28 -12.35
N ILE A 451 -13.87 -9.17 -12.02
CA ILE A 451 -13.62 -10.38 -11.25
C ILE A 451 -12.67 -11.30 -12.00
N PHE A 452 -12.89 -11.49 -13.32
CA PHE A 452 -12.00 -12.30 -14.16
C PHE A 452 -10.58 -11.73 -14.23
N LYS A 453 -10.43 -10.40 -14.39
CA LYS A 453 -9.11 -9.75 -14.33
C LYS A 453 -8.43 -9.96 -12.97
N SER A 454 -9.18 -9.87 -11.88
CA SER A 454 -8.67 -10.12 -10.53
C SER A 454 -8.23 -11.58 -10.36
N TRP A 455 -8.96 -12.54 -10.97
CA TRP A 455 -8.57 -13.95 -11.01
C TRP A 455 -7.22 -14.15 -11.68
N LEU A 456 -6.98 -13.48 -12.81
CA LEU A 456 -5.71 -13.58 -13.52
C LEU A 456 -4.54 -12.97 -12.73
N MET A 457 -4.80 -11.96 -11.86
CA MET A 457 -3.78 -11.31 -11.04
C MET A 457 -3.51 -12.07 -9.74
N SER A 458 -4.57 -12.43 -9.00
CA SER A 458 -4.46 -13.06 -7.67
C SER A 458 -5.68 -13.94 -7.40
N PRO A 459 -5.64 -15.26 -7.71
CA PRO A 459 -6.75 -16.16 -7.44
C PRO A 459 -7.22 -16.18 -5.97
N PRO A 460 -6.32 -16.15 -4.94
CA PRO A 460 -6.76 -16.14 -3.54
C PRO A 460 -7.65 -14.94 -3.19
N ASP A 461 -7.40 -13.78 -3.78
CA ASP A 461 -8.18 -12.57 -3.52
C ASP A 461 -9.61 -12.72 -4.03
N VAL A 462 -9.81 -13.44 -5.14
CA VAL A 462 -11.16 -13.73 -5.66
C VAL A 462 -11.94 -14.66 -4.74
N PHE A 463 -11.30 -15.65 -4.12
CA PHE A 463 -11.95 -16.47 -3.11
C PHE A 463 -12.39 -15.64 -1.91
N ILE A 464 -11.52 -14.73 -1.41
CA ILE A 464 -11.85 -13.81 -0.32
C ILE A 464 -13.05 -12.92 -0.71
N TYR A 465 -13.07 -12.42 -1.95
CA TYR A 465 -14.18 -11.64 -2.48
C TYR A 465 -15.50 -12.41 -2.40
N PHE A 466 -15.56 -13.65 -2.92
CA PHE A 466 -16.78 -14.44 -2.89
C PHE A 466 -17.21 -14.81 -1.46
N ILE A 467 -16.26 -15.16 -0.59
CA ILE A 467 -16.57 -15.42 0.83
C ILE A 467 -17.19 -14.18 1.46
N GLY A 468 -16.62 -12.99 1.22
CA GLY A 468 -17.15 -11.74 1.76
C GLY A 468 -18.56 -11.41 1.27
N VAL A 469 -18.81 -11.55 -0.02
CA VAL A 469 -20.16 -11.36 -0.60
C VAL A 469 -21.15 -12.38 -0.01
N PHE A 470 -20.73 -13.65 0.09
CA PHE A 470 -21.56 -14.71 0.67
C PHE A 470 -21.93 -14.41 2.13
N VAL A 471 -20.93 -14.11 2.96
CA VAL A 471 -21.17 -13.75 4.37
C VAL A 471 -22.11 -12.54 4.47
N SER A 472 -21.89 -11.49 3.67
CA SER A 472 -22.72 -10.29 3.67
C SER A 472 -24.19 -10.56 3.33
N ILE A 473 -24.49 -11.56 2.49
CA ILE A 473 -25.85 -11.93 2.09
C ILE A 473 -26.53 -12.82 3.14
N PHE A 474 -25.78 -13.76 3.74
CA PHE A 474 -26.33 -14.78 4.63
C PHE A 474 -26.32 -14.42 6.12
N THR A 475 -25.41 -13.53 6.54
CA THR A 475 -25.34 -13.04 7.93
C THR A 475 -25.60 -11.54 8.00
N SER A 476 -24.54 -10.74 8.07
CA SER A 476 -24.62 -9.30 8.12
C SER A 476 -23.54 -8.63 7.24
N LEU A 477 -23.72 -7.35 6.90
CA LEU A 477 -22.72 -6.58 6.14
C LEU A 477 -21.46 -6.37 6.97
N GLU A 478 -21.62 -6.19 8.26
CA GLU A 478 -20.57 -5.98 9.24
C GLU A 478 -19.66 -7.22 9.31
N ASP A 479 -20.27 -8.42 9.44
CA ASP A 479 -19.55 -9.70 9.44
C ASP A 479 -18.78 -9.90 8.12
N GLY A 480 -19.40 -9.51 7.00
CA GLY A 480 -18.76 -9.57 5.68
C GLY A 480 -17.45 -8.78 5.62
N ILE A 481 -17.42 -7.56 6.20
CA ILE A 481 -16.20 -6.75 6.29
C ILE A 481 -15.18 -7.41 7.21
N TYR A 482 -15.58 -7.80 8.43
CA TYR A 482 -14.66 -8.39 9.39
C TYR A 482 -14.00 -9.66 8.85
N VAL A 483 -14.78 -10.56 8.25
CA VAL A 483 -14.26 -11.79 7.65
C VAL A 483 -13.30 -11.51 6.49
N THR A 484 -13.65 -10.60 5.59
CA THR A 484 -12.77 -10.30 4.44
C THR A 484 -11.47 -9.62 4.84
N VAL A 485 -11.52 -8.69 5.80
CA VAL A 485 -10.31 -8.04 6.32
C VAL A 485 -9.45 -9.05 7.07
N ALA A 486 -10.05 -9.88 7.93
CA ALA A 486 -9.32 -10.92 8.67
C ALA A 486 -8.66 -11.94 7.74
N LEU A 487 -9.39 -12.45 6.73
CA LEU A 487 -8.83 -13.38 5.74
C LEU A 487 -7.72 -12.77 4.91
N SER A 488 -7.87 -11.50 4.50
CA SER A 488 -6.84 -10.80 3.75
C SER A 488 -5.59 -10.54 4.59
N ALA A 489 -5.76 -10.16 5.85
CA ALA A 489 -4.64 -10.01 6.79
C ALA A 489 -3.96 -11.35 7.06
N ALA A 490 -4.73 -12.43 7.26
CA ALA A 490 -4.19 -13.77 7.43
C ALA A 490 -3.40 -14.23 6.19
N LEU A 491 -3.93 -13.97 4.99
CA LEU A 491 -3.21 -14.27 3.73
C LEU A 491 -1.90 -13.49 3.63
N LEU A 492 -1.90 -12.20 3.99
CA LEU A 492 -0.69 -11.37 4.01
C LEU A 492 0.34 -11.92 4.99
N LEU A 493 -0.08 -12.24 6.21
CA LEU A 493 0.79 -12.82 7.24
C LEU A 493 1.35 -14.18 6.81
N LEU A 494 0.52 -15.05 6.19
CA LEU A 494 0.97 -16.32 5.65
C LEU A 494 2.00 -16.16 4.52
N ARG A 495 1.83 -15.17 3.64
CA ARG A 495 2.81 -14.86 2.59
C ARG A 495 4.13 -14.41 3.20
N LEU A 496 4.09 -13.52 4.20
CA LEU A 496 5.28 -13.05 4.90
C LEU A 496 5.97 -14.18 5.66
N ALA A 497 5.22 -14.99 6.41
CA ALA A 497 5.76 -16.08 7.21
C ALA A 497 6.37 -17.22 6.35
N ARG A 498 5.81 -17.46 5.16
CA ARG A 498 6.29 -18.51 4.23
C ARG A 498 7.23 -17.98 3.15
N ALA A 499 7.77 -16.79 3.33
CA ALA A 499 8.76 -16.26 2.41
C ALA A 499 9.99 -17.18 2.33
N ARG A 500 10.43 -17.50 1.11
CA ARG A 500 11.57 -18.39 0.86
C ARG A 500 12.60 -17.66 0.03
N GLY A 501 13.80 -17.51 0.57
CA GLY A 501 14.92 -16.99 -0.19
C GLY A 501 15.38 -17.96 -1.29
N ARG A 502 16.27 -17.49 -2.14
CA ARG A 502 16.78 -18.25 -3.29
C ARG A 502 18.30 -18.26 -3.30
N PHE A 503 18.87 -19.42 -3.57
CA PHE A 503 20.29 -19.52 -3.88
C PHE A 503 20.53 -19.08 -5.32
N LEU A 504 21.60 -18.29 -5.53
CA LEU A 504 21.96 -17.74 -6.81
C LEU A 504 23.23 -18.38 -7.34
N GLY A 505 23.26 -18.59 -8.65
CA GLY A 505 24.44 -18.95 -9.40
C GLY A 505 24.82 -17.87 -10.41
N ARG A 506 26.03 -17.96 -10.96
CA ARG A 506 26.59 -16.99 -11.89
C ARG A 506 26.27 -17.36 -13.33
N VAL A 507 25.80 -16.37 -14.10
CA VAL A 507 25.60 -16.46 -15.55
C VAL A 507 26.35 -15.32 -16.21
N ARG A 508 27.17 -15.65 -17.21
CA ARG A 508 27.86 -14.67 -18.01
C ARG A 508 26.99 -14.22 -19.16
N THR A 509 26.54 -12.97 -19.12
CA THR A 509 25.73 -12.37 -20.17
C THR A 509 26.57 -11.52 -21.10
N TYR A 510 26.25 -11.56 -22.39
CA TYR A 510 26.88 -10.78 -23.42
C TYR A 510 25.90 -9.77 -23.97
N ARG A 511 26.32 -8.49 -24.01
CA ARG A 511 25.49 -7.44 -24.61
C ARG A 511 25.73 -7.42 -26.10
N HIS A 512 24.71 -7.69 -26.89
CA HIS A 512 24.78 -7.47 -28.32
C HIS A 512 24.91 -5.96 -28.57
N PRO A 513 25.93 -5.50 -29.36
CA PRO A 513 25.96 -4.08 -29.73
C PRO A 513 24.68 -3.77 -30.50
N ASP A 514 23.98 -2.72 -30.07
CA ASP A 514 22.80 -2.23 -30.77
C ASP A 514 23.20 -1.91 -32.20
N ARG A 515 22.61 -2.59 -33.16
CA ARG A 515 22.54 -2.09 -34.51
C ARG A 515 21.73 -0.82 -34.45
N SER A 516 22.39 0.31 -34.52
CA SER A 516 21.70 1.60 -34.74
C SER A 516 20.80 1.44 -35.97
N PRO A 517 19.52 1.87 -35.93
CA PRO A 517 18.64 1.77 -37.09
C PRO A 517 18.93 2.82 -38.18
N THR A 518 20.14 3.32 -38.26
CA THR A 518 20.57 4.32 -39.23
C THR A 518 21.63 3.70 -40.15
N GLU A 519 21.20 2.82 -41.02
CA GLU A 519 21.82 2.60 -42.32
C GLU A 519 20.87 1.74 -43.18
N HIS A 520 19.74 2.37 -43.60
CA HIS A 520 19.13 2.03 -44.86
C HIS A 520 20.02 2.64 -45.94
N HIS A 521 21.09 1.93 -46.29
CA HIS A 521 21.69 2.12 -47.59
C HIS A 521 20.98 1.19 -48.57
N ASP A 522 20.22 1.83 -49.47
CA ASP A 522 19.75 1.25 -50.72
C ASP A 522 20.93 0.53 -51.39
N VAL A 523 20.88 -0.78 -51.44
CA VAL A 523 21.75 -1.59 -52.27
C VAL A 523 21.07 -1.65 -53.64
N ASP A 524 21.41 -0.67 -54.47
CA ASP A 524 21.21 -0.79 -55.91
C ASP A 524 21.92 -2.06 -56.42
N ARG A 525 21.12 -2.95 -56.98
CA ARG A 525 21.60 -4.02 -57.85
C ARG A 525 22.18 -3.40 -59.09
N HIS A 526 23.49 -3.47 -59.30
CA HIS A 526 24.07 -3.72 -60.62
C HIS A 526 25.58 -3.96 -60.57
N SER A 527 25.91 -5.01 -61.30
CA SER A 527 27.19 -5.31 -62.01
C SER A 527 28.20 -6.26 -61.32
N VAL A 528 28.16 -7.36 -61.94
CA VAL A 528 29.17 -8.43 -62.10
C VAL A 528 30.53 -7.82 -62.54
N SER A 529 31.62 -8.22 -61.92
CA SER A 529 32.81 -8.68 -62.70
C SER A 529 33.95 -9.14 -61.77
N SER A 530 34.29 -10.36 -61.97
CA SER A 530 35.55 -11.10 -61.77
C SER A 530 36.86 -10.31 -61.49
N SER A 531 37.63 -10.79 -60.49
CA SER A 531 38.94 -11.45 -60.69
C SER A 531 39.63 -11.71 -59.32
N GLN A 532 40.22 -12.86 -59.29
CA GLN A 532 41.05 -13.49 -58.28
C GLN A 532 42.22 -12.63 -57.77
N THR A 533 42.42 -12.66 -56.46
CA THR A 533 43.76 -12.77 -55.87
C THR A 533 43.68 -13.35 -54.45
N LEU A 534 44.31 -14.44 -54.24
CA LEU A 534 44.58 -15.11 -52.96
C LEU A 534 45.49 -14.21 -52.12
N HIS A 535 44.96 -13.60 -51.09
CA HIS A 535 45.79 -13.14 -50.00
C HIS A 535 45.30 -13.78 -48.70
N HIS A 536 46.18 -14.46 -48.02
CA HIS A 536 46.03 -14.93 -46.65
C HIS A 536 45.63 -13.76 -45.74
N SER A 537 44.34 -13.56 -45.53
CA SER A 537 43.86 -12.60 -44.51
C SER A 537 43.72 -13.33 -43.18
N ARG A 538 44.58 -12.99 -42.25
CA ARG A 538 44.32 -13.18 -40.81
C ARG A 538 42.92 -12.69 -40.53
N SER A 539 42.07 -13.62 -40.06
CA SER A 539 40.73 -13.28 -39.56
C SER A 539 40.83 -12.12 -38.56
N PRO A 540 40.05 -11.03 -38.71
CA PRO A 540 40.05 -9.98 -37.74
C PRO A 540 39.63 -10.56 -36.36
N PRO A 541 40.25 -10.17 -35.27
CA PRO A 541 39.84 -10.66 -33.95
C PRO A 541 38.34 -10.35 -33.77
N SER A 542 37.54 -11.40 -33.54
CA SER A 542 36.13 -11.26 -33.27
C SER A 542 35.93 -10.21 -32.21
N PRO A 543 35.01 -9.22 -32.37
CA PRO A 543 34.80 -8.18 -31.41
C PRO A 543 34.43 -8.84 -30.08
N LYS A 544 35.27 -8.59 -29.06
CA LYS A 544 34.98 -9.06 -27.69
C LYS A 544 33.71 -8.35 -27.23
N LEU A 545 32.57 -9.04 -27.27
CA LEU A 545 31.33 -8.53 -26.74
C LEU A 545 31.52 -8.17 -25.25
N PRO A 546 31.11 -7.01 -24.82
CA PRO A 546 31.16 -6.66 -23.39
C PRO A 546 30.37 -7.67 -22.58
N ALA A 547 31.09 -8.42 -21.76
CA ALA A 547 30.53 -9.45 -20.89
C ALA A 547 30.27 -8.88 -19.51
N ARG A 548 29.13 -9.25 -18.93
CA ARG A 548 28.75 -8.91 -17.55
C ARG A 548 28.28 -10.18 -16.85
N ASP A 549 28.73 -10.35 -15.62
CA ASP A 549 28.22 -11.41 -14.75
C ASP A 549 26.88 -10.98 -14.13
N VAL A 550 25.87 -11.85 -14.24
CA VAL A 550 24.55 -11.71 -13.67
C VAL A 550 24.28 -12.91 -12.78
N PHE A 551 23.57 -12.70 -11.66
CA PHE A 551 23.29 -13.74 -10.70
C PHE A 551 21.82 -14.13 -10.77
N LEU A 552 21.55 -15.39 -11.17
CA LEU A 552 20.22 -15.94 -11.37
C LEU A 552 19.93 -17.06 -10.37
N PRO A 553 18.65 -17.31 -10.02
CA PRO A 553 18.28 -18.38 -9.11
C PRO A 553 18.65 -19.76 -9.66
N LEU A 554 19.25 -20.59 -8.81
CA LEU A 554 19.60 -21.99 -9.15
C LEU A 554 18.35 -22.85 -9.41
N ASP A 555 17.21 -22.53 -8.75
CA ASP A 555 15.95 -23.27 -8.88
C ASP A 555 15.18 -22.95 -10.16
N ARG A 556 15.59 -21.93 -10.92
CA ARG A 556 15.00 -21.50 -12.20
C ARG A 556 13.48 -21.28 -12.20
N LYS A 557 12.89 -21.00 -11.00
CA LYS A 557 11.44 -20.76 -10.86
C LYS A 557 11.03 -19.31 -11.13
N ASP A 558 11.92 -18.51 -11.69
CA ASP A 558 11.71 -17.10 -12.04
C ASP A 558 11.32 -16.88 -13.51
N GLY A 559 11.15 -17.95 -14.30
CA GLY A 559 10.88 -17.88 -15.72
C GLY A 559 12.14 -17.77 -16.60
N THR A 560 13.34 -17.88 -16.01
CA THR A 560 14.60 -17.93 -16.79
C THR A 560 14.57 -19.13 -17.73
N ASN A 561 15.09 -18.93 -18.96
CA ASN A 561 15.19 -20.00 -19.96
C ASN A 561 15.92 -21.21 -19.37
N PRO A 562 15.31 -22.41 -19.38
CA PRO A 562 15.89 -23.63 -18.83
C PRO A 562 17.21 -24.05 -19.48
N GLU A 563 17.46 -23.64 -20.73
CA GLU A 563 18.68 -23.95 -21.48
C GLU A 563 19.89 -23.11 -21.04
N VAL A 564 19.68 -21.99 -20.33
CA VAL A 564 20.78 -21.18 -19.83
C VAL A 564 21.46 -21.92 -18.69
N HIS A 565 22.75 -22.17 -18.82
CA HIS A 565 23.54 -22.79 -17.76
C HIS A 565 23.82 -21.75 -16.65
N VAL A 566 23.26 -22.02 -15.45
CA VAL A 566 23.56 -21.26 -14.25
C VAL A 566 24.70 -21.99 -13.53
N GLY A 567 25.90 -21.44 -13.62
CA GLY A 567 27.09 -22.02 -13.00
C GLY A 567 27.15 -21.75 -11.50
N GLU A 568 27.70 -22.70 -10.76
CA GLU A 568 28.11 -22.48 -9.37
C GLU A 568 29.28 -21.47 -9.35
N LEU A 569 29.46 -20.77 -8.24
CA LEU A 569 30.46 -19.73 -8.09
C LEU A 569 31.85 -20.31 -7.94
N TYR A 570 32.23 -20.54 -6.71
CA TYR A 570 33.45 -21.17 -6.26
C TYR A 570 33.06 -22.25 -5.23
N PRO A 571 33.72 -23.42 -5.23
CA PRO A 571 33.38 -24.47 -4.27
C PRO A 571 33.40 -23.96 -2.83
N GLY A 572 32.28 -24.14 -2.11
CA GLY A 572 32.12 -23.67 -0.73
C GLY A 572 31.67 -22.21 -0.57
N VAL A 573 31.39 -21.47 -1.64
CA VAL A 573 30.87 -20.09 -1.59
C VAL A 573 29.41 -20.07 -2.08
N PHE A 574 28.51 -19.57 -1.24
CA PHE A 574 27.08 -19.55 -1.53
C PHE A 574 26.53 -18.13 -1.52
N ILE A 575 25.62 -17.82 -2.48
CA ILE A 575 24.84 -16.58 -2.47
C ILE A 575 23.40 -16.93 -2.11
N TYR A 576 22.87 -16.26 -1.10
CA TYR A 576 21.48 -16.39 -0.71
C TYR A 576 20.79 -15.03 -0.75
N ARG A 577 19.74 -14.92 -1.57
CA ARG A 577 18.94 -13.70 -1.73
C ARG A 577 17.65 -13.81 -0.96
N PHE A 578 17.39 -12.86 -0.09
CA PHE A 578 16.08 -12.69 0.53
C PHE A 578 15.06 -12.22 -0.51
N THR A 579 13.85 -12.76 -0.48
CA THR A 579 12.77 -12.39 -1.42
C THR A 579 11.78 -11.39 -0.81
N GLU A 580 11.74 -11.32 0.51
CA GLU A 580 10.88 -10.45 1.32
C GLU A 580 11.69 -9.84 2.45
N GLY A 581 11.10 -8.91 3.21
CA GLY A 581 11.69 -8.39 4.43
C GLY A 581 12.03 -9.52 5.41
N PHE A 582 13.15 -9.38 6.12
CA PHE A 582 13.62 -10.37 7.08
C PHE A 582 13.25 -9.94 8.50
N ASN A 583 12.36 -10.70 9.15
CA ASN A 583 11.76 -10.37 10.44
C ASN A 583 11.47 -11.65 11.25
N TYR A 584 11.03 -11.49 12.51
CA TYR A 584 10.75 -12.60 13.42
C TYR A 584 9.74 -13.63 12.89
N LEU A 585 8.84 -13.24 11.95
CA LEU A 585 7.83 -14.17 11.41
C LEU A 585 8.42 -15.20 10.44
N ASN A 586 9.46 -14.83 9.70
CA ASN A 586 10.01 -15.62 8.61
C ASN A 586 11.46 -16.03 8.79
N GLN A 587 12.12 -15.56 9.88
CA GLN A 587 13.52 -15.86 10.14
C GLN A 587 13.81 -17.37 10.13
N ALA A 588 12.99 -18.17 10.81
CA ALA A 588 13.20 -19.61 10.90
C ALA A 588 13.20 -20.28 9.51
N GLN A 589 12.26 -19.90 8.63
CA GLN A 589 12.18 -20.43 7.27
C GLN A 589 13.42 -20.10 6.43
N TYR A 590 13.96 -18.89 6.59
CA TYR A 590 15.18 -18.49 5.89
C TYR A 590 16.41 -19.20 6.44
N VAL A 591 16.55 -19.24 7.76
CA VAL A 591 17.68 -19.87 8.46
C VAL A 591 17.73 -21.37 8.15
N ASP A 592 16.62 -22.10 8.35
CA ASP A 592 16.52 -23.54 8.09
C ASP A 592 16.90 -23.88 6.65
N ARG A 593 16.44 -23.04 5.69
CA ARG A 593 16.74 -23.26 4.29
C ARG A 593 18.21 -23.07 3.95
N VAL A 594 18.86 -22.08 4.57
CA VAL A 594 20.31 -21.88 4.36
C VAL A 594 21.07 -23.06 4.96
N ILE A 595 20.74 -23.46 6.19
CA ILE A 595 21.39 -24.60 6.85
C ILE A 595 21.21 -25.88 6.02
N GLU A 596 19.98 -26.18 5.61
CA GLU A 596 19.66 -27.39 4.83
C GLU A 596 20.50 -27.45 3.55
N HIS A 597 20.49 -26.37 2.77
CA HIS A 597 21.20 -26.35 1.48
C HIS A 597 22.71 -26.40 1.64
N VAL A 598 23.28 -25.63 2.58
CA VAL A 598 24.72 -25.57 2.84
C VAL A 598 25.23 -26.92 3.33
N THR A 599 24.54 -27.54 4.29
CA THR A 599 24.95 -28.84 4.84
C THR A 599 24.82 -29.98 3.84
N GLN A 600 23.85 -29.92 2.92
CA GLN A 600 23.73 -30.88 1.83
C GLN A 600 24.82 -30.72 0.75
N SER A 601 25.28 -29.49 0.51
CA SER A 601 26.25 -29.18 -0.54
C SER A 601 27.71 -29.18 -0.09
N THR A 602 27.98 -29.14 1.22
CA THR A 602 29.34 -29.10 1.78
C THR A 602 29.59 -30.27 2.71
N ARG A 603 30.87 -30.52 3.01
CA ARG A 603 31.28 -31.53 4.03
C ARG A 603 31.53 -30.85 5.38
N ARG A 604 31.20 -31.56 6.45
CA ARG A 604 31.58 -31.17 7.82
C ARG A 604 33.07 -31.43 8.04
N THR A 605 33.76 -30.47 8.61
CA THR A 605 35.23 -30.61 8.88
C THR A 605 35.50 -31.44 10.11
N THR A 606 34.76 -31.22 11.21
CA THR A 606 34.96 -31.92 12.49
C THR A 606 33.83 -32.90 12.71
N ILE A 607 34.08 -34.19 12.68
CA ILE A 607 33.11 -35.24 13.00
C ILE A 607 33.22 -35.54 14.47
N PRO A 608 32.14 -35.37 15.30
CA PRO A 608 32.15 -35.78 16.68
C PRO A 608 32.41 -37.29 16.78
N HIS A 609 33.35 -37.67 17.62
CA HIS A 609 33.61 -39.07 17.95
C HIS A 609 32.78 -39.41 19.19
N TYR A 610 32.00 -40.48 19.12
CA TYR A 610 31.21 -41.00 20.23
C TYR A 610 31.73 -42.35 20.62
N ASP A 611 32.03 -42.56 21.91
CA ASP A 611 32.55 -43.82 22.41
C ASP A 611 31.53 -44.96 22.31
N HIS A 612 30.25 -44.64 22.47
CA HIS A 612 29.13 -45.56 22.28
C HIS A 612 28.09 -45.04 21.30
N PRO A 613 27.45 -45.89 20.48
CA PRO A 613 26.39 -45.49 19.56
C PRO A 613 25.18 -44.78 20.21
N GLY A 614 24.95 -45.07 21.54
CA GLY A 614 23.89 -44.46 22.34
C GLY A 614 24.18 -43.03 22.78
N ASP A 615 25.42 -42.58 22.75
CA ASP A 615 25.82 -41.22 23.13
C ASP A 615 25.53 -40.19 22.03
N ARG A 616 25.29 -40.71 20.82
CA ARG A 616 24.95 -39.86 19.70
C ARG A 616 23.52 -39.37 19.79
N PRO A 617 23.26 -38.06 19.68
CA PRO A 617 21.92 -37.52 19.58
C PRO A 617 21.14 -38.10 18.39
N TRP A 618 19.88 -38.52 18.63
CA TRP A 618 19.05 -39.18 17.60
C TRP A 618 18.80 -38.32 16.36
N ASN A 619 18.82 -37.01 16.53
CA ASN A 619 18.58 -36.01 15.47
C ASN A 619 19.88 -35.50 14.83
N GLU A 620 21.05 -36.01 15.23
CA GLU A 620 22.28 -35.63 14.54
C GLU A 620 22.34 -36.31 13.17
N PRO A 621 22.58 -35.55 12.06
CA PRO A 621 22.68 -36.11 10.74
C PRO A 621 23.73 -37.24 10.72
N VAL A 622 23.34 -38.42 10.23
CA VAL A 622 24.28 -39.58 10.13
C VAL A 622 25.41 -39.18 9.18
N PRO A 623 26.71 -39.32 9.61
CA PRO A 623 27.81 -39.31 8.66
C PRO A 623 27.52 -40.39 7.61
N VAL A 624 27.62 -40.09 6.34
CA VAL A 624 27.30 -41.00 5.23
C VAL A 624 28.11 -42.29 5.25
N ALA A 625 29.06 -42.40 6.14
CA ALA A 625 29.97 -43.56 6.31
C ALA A 625 29.33 -44.89 6.75
N THR A 626 28.02 -44.96 7.04
CA THR A 626 27.38 -46.22 7.49
C THR A 626 26.55 -46.92 6.41
N VAL A 627 26.49 -46.42 5.21
CA VAL A 627 25.75 -47.02 4.10
C VAL A 627 26.66 -47.12 2.89
N GLU A 628 27.18 -48.30 2.67
CA GLU A 628 27.91 -48.86 1.48
C GLU A 628 29.09 -48.03 0.92
N THR A 629 30.17 -48.71 0.63
CA THR A 629 31.51 -48.30 0.23
C THR A 629 31.59 -47.25 -0.92
N ASP A 630 30.54 -46.98 -1.68
CA ASP A 630 30.53 -46.00 -2.77
C ASP A 630 30.16 -44.58 -2.31
N SER A 631 29.55 -44.40 -1.12
CA SER A 631 29.14 -43.12 -0.61
C SER A 631 30.21 -42.34 0.18
N GLU A 632 31.24 -43.02 0.73
CA GLU A 632 32.37 -42.36 1.38
C GLU A 632 33.19 -41.52 0.41
N SER A 633 33.46 -42.07 -0.77
CA SER A 633 34.19 -41.35 -1.83
C SER A 633 33.43 -40.09 -2.29
N ALA A 634 32.11 -40.15 -2.37
CA ALA A 634 31.28 -39.04 -2.76
C ALA A 634 31.18 -37.95 -1.67
N ALA A 635 31.23 -38.32 -0.38
CA ALA A 635 31.21 -37.35 0.74
C ALA A 635 32.54 -36.58 0.85
N LEU A 636 33.68 -37.25 0.56
CA LEU A 636 35.01 -36.65 0.56
C LEU A 636 35.21 -35.67 -0.62
N THR A 637 34.43 -35.78 -1.69
CA THR A 637 34.52 -34.91 -2.87
C THR A 637 33.77 -33.57 -2.67
N LYS A 638 32.90 -33.45 -1.65
CA LYS A 638 32.20 -32.19 -1.38
C LYS A 638 33.17 -31.12 -0.87
N PRO A 639 32.97 -29.83 -1.31
CA PRO A 639 33.83 -28.73 -0.88
C PRO A 639 33.63 -28.41 0.61
N LEU A 640 34.59 -27.71 1.19
CA LEU A 640 34.48 -27.10 2.49
C LEU A 640 33.66 -25.80 2.41
N LEU A 641 32.88 -25.47 3.44
CA LEU A 641 32.19 -24.19 3.52
C LEU A 641 33.23 -23.07 3.77
N ARG A 642 33.22 -22.04 2.94
CA ARG A 642 34.16 -20.92 3.01
C ARG A 642 33.44 -19.60 3.30
N ALA A 643 32.43 -19.27 2.51
CA ALA A 643 31.73 -17.99 2.64
C ALA A 643 30.25 -18.10 2.31
N VAL A 644 29.46 -17.27 2.99
CA VAL A 644 28.03 -17.08 2.72
C VAL A 644 27.80 -15.60 2.41
N ILE A 645 27.26 -15.34 1.23
CA ILE A 645 26.90 -13.99 0.76
C ILE A 645 25.40 -13.82 0.88
N LEU A 646 24.96 -12.88 1.73
CA LEU A 646 23.56 -12.55 1.96
C LEU A 646 23.18 -11.31 1.16
N ASP A 647 22.33 -11.49 0.16
CA ASP A 647 21.77 -10.38 -0.62
C ASP A 647 20.51 -9.85 0.07
N CYS A 648 20.69 -8.72 0.75
CA CYS A 648 19.67 -8.03 1.53
C CYS A 648 18.90 -6.97 0.72
N SER A 649 18.95 -6.99 -0.62
CA SER A 649 18.30 -5.98 -1.46
C SER A 649 16.78 -5.87 -1.23
N ALA A 650 16.11 -6.94 -0.77
CA ALA A 650 14.70 -6.97 -0.40
C ALA A 650 14.46 -6.66 1.10
N VAL A 651 15.50 -6.47 1.90
CA VAL A 651 15.40 -6.31 3.36
C VAL A 651 15.51 -4.83 3.70
N ASN A 652 14.37 -4.21 4.04
CA ASN A 652 14.34 -2.82 4.48
C ASN A 652 14.69 -2.65 5.96
N ASN A 653 14.18 -3.52 6.81
CA ASN A 653 14.39 -3.51 8.26
C ASN A 653 14.67 -4.91 8.77
N MET A 654 15.46 -5.01 9.82
CA MET A 654 15.62 -6.21 10.63
C MET A 654 15.20 -5.90 12.06
N ASP A 655 14.40 -6.77 12.64
CA ASP A 655 14.09 -6.73 14.07
C ASP A 655 15.10 -7.56 14.89
N SER A 656 15.03 -7.47 16.21
CA SER A 656 15.95 -8.20 17.09
C SER A 656 15.89 -9.72 16.88
N GLY A 657 14.68 -10.28 16.67
CA GLY A 657 14.50 -11.70 16.43
C GLY A 657 15.19 -12.17 15.14
N ALA A 658 15.08 -11.37 14.08
CA ALA A 658 15.77 -11.66 12.81
C ALA A 658 17.30 -11.65 12.96
N VAL A 659 17.83 -10.69 13.72
CA VAL A 659 19.28 -10.59 13.99
C VAL A 659 19.77 -11.77 14.83
N GLU A 660 19.02 -12.17 15.87
CA GLU A 660 19.31 -13.37 16.67
C GLU A 660 19.33 -14.63 15.80
N GLY A 661 18.37 -14.76 14.87
CA GLY A 661 18.36 -15.86 13.91
C GLY A 661 19.61 -15.91 13.02
N LEU A 662 20.16 -14.74 12.61
CA LEU A 662 21.44 -14.70 11.88
C LEU A 662 22.63 -15.08 12.76
N ILE A 663 22.63 -14.71 14.02
CA ILE A 663 23.68 -15.12 14.98
C ILE A 663 23.65 -16.63 15.16
N ASP A 664 22.46 -17.21 15.31
CA ASP A 664 22.29 -18.68 15.43
C ASP A 664 22.76 -19.39 14.16
N LEU A 665 22.38 -18.87 12.98
CA LEU A 665 22.84 -19.38 11.71
C LEU A 665 24.38 -19.36 11.62
N ARG A 666 25.02 -18.23 11.96
CA ARG A 666 26.47 -18.10 12.00
C ARG A 666 27.08 -19.14 12.94
N ASN A 667 26.61 -19.22 14.16
CA ASN A 667 27.14 -20.15 15.15
C ASN A 667 27.01 -21.62 14.74
N GLN A 668 25.94 -21.98 14.01
CA GLN A 668 25.75 -23.34 13.49
C GLN A 668 26.71 -23.64 12.33
N LEU A 669 26.86 -22.72 11.39
CA LEU A 669 27.72 -22.91 10.22
C LEU A 669 29.23 -22.78 10.57
N ASP A 670 29.59 -21.95 11.56
CA ASP A 670 30.95 -21.89 12.08
C ASP A 670 31.34 -23.23 12.77
N ARG A 671 30.42 -23.84 13.53
CA ARG A 671 30.64 -25.20 14.07
C ARG A 671 30.73 -26.28 13.00
N TRP A 672 30.02 -26.10 11.88
CA TRP A 672 30.08 -27.01 10.72
C TRP A 672 31.43 -26.94 10.02
N ALA A 673 31.99 -25.74 9.89
CA ALA A 673 33.23 -25.46 9.18
C ALA A 673 34.50 -25.43 10.08
N ALA A 674 34.36 -25.56 11.41
CA ALA A 674 35.48 -25.47 12.35
C ALA A 674 36.68 -26.37 11.96
N PRO A 675 37.97 -25.94 12.08
CA PRO A 675 38.39 -24.76 12.85
C PRO A 675 38.31 -23.42 12.07
N GLU A 676 38.11 -23.46 10.78
CA GLU A 676 38.07 -22.24 9.94
C GLU A 676 36.71 -21.54 10.09
N PRO A 677 36.67 -20.23 10.43
CA PRO A 677 35.43 -19.48 10.50
C PRO A 677 34.84 -19.21 9.10
N VAL A 678 33.51 -19.18 9.01
CA VAL A 678 32.82 -18.85 7.76
C VAL A 678 32.81 -17.33 7.55
N GLU A 679 33.14 -16.88 6.36
CA GLU A 679 33.03 -15.46 6.02
C GLU A 679 31.59 -15.08 5.67
N TRP A 680 31.12 -13.98 6.28
CA TRP A 680 29.76 -13.47 6.11
C TRP A 680 29.74 -12.14 5.37
N HIS A 681 29.39 -12.16 4.09
CA HIS A 681 29.31 -10.98 3.26
C HIS A 681 27.86 -10.53 3.11
N PHE A 682 27.62 -9.24 3.16
CA PHE A 682 26.31 -8.63 3.02
C PHE A 682 26.32 -7.64 1.87
N THR A 683 25.24 -7.66 1.06
CA THR A 683 25.07 -6.71 -0.03
C THR A 683 23.65 -6.13 -0.01
N GLY A 684 23.47 -4.94 -0.59
CA GLY A 684 22.16 -4.31 -0.68
C GLY A 684 21.63 -3.75 0.63
N LEU A 685 22.47 -3.47 1.61
CA LEU A 685 22.09 -2.86 2.89
C LEU A 685 21.78 -1.36 2.69
N GLN A 686 20.52 -1.05 2.35
CA GLN A 686 20.07 0.32 2.08
C GLN A 686 19.73 1.10 3.35
N ASN A 687 19.28 0.40 4.41
CA ASN A 687 18.86 1.02 5.67
C ASN A 687 20.03 1.08 6.66
N ARG A 688 20.38 2.29 7.11
CA ARG A 688 21.45 2.53 8.09
C ARG A 688 21.18 1.83 9.43
N TRP A 689 19.92 1.64 9.82
CA TRP A 689 19.55 0.94 11.07
C TRP A 689 19.75 -0.56 10.98
N THR A 690 19.49 -1.16 9.81
CA THR A 690 19.83 -2.57 9.54
C THR A 690 21.34 -2.78 9.57
N ARG A 691 22.11 -1.86 8.97
CA ARG A 691 23.58 -1.89 9.00
C ARG A 691 24.10 -1.82 10.43
N ARG A 692 23.58 -0.89 11.23
CA ARG A 692 23.91 -0.79 12.66
C ARG A 692 23.59 -2.07 13.43
N ALA A 693 22.40 -2.65 13.25
CA ALA A 693 22.00 -3.89 13.93
C ALA A 693 22.97 -5.04 13.65
N LEU A 694 23.38 -5.21 12.40
CA LEU A 694 24.37 -6.22 11.99
C LEU A 694 25.76 -5.92 12.57
N SER A 695 26.18 -4.65 12.58
CA SER A 695 27.46 -4.22 13.13
C SER A 695 27.58 -4.52 14.63
N VAL A 696 26.53 -4.18 15.41
CA VAL A 696 26.47 -4.47 16.86
C VAL A 696 26.52 -5.97 17.14
N SER A 697 25.97 -6.77 16.21
CA SER A 697 25.94 -8.24 16.32
C SER A 697 27.23 -8.92 15.86
N GLY A 698 28.29 -8.12 15.55
CA GLY A 698 29.61 -8.63 15.18
C GLY A 698 29.72 -9.07 13.72
N PHE A 699 28.83 -8.62 12.83
CA PHE A 699 28.95 -8.82 11.39
C PHE A 699 29.69 -7.67 10.72
N GLY A 700 30.21 -7.93 9.52
CA GLY A 700 30.83 -6.94 8.64
C GLY A 700 32.35 -6.86 8.70
N CYS A 701 32.99 -7.59 9.64
CA CYS A 701 34.45 -7.68 9.75
C CYS A 701 34.93 -9.13 9.70
N PRO A 702 36.17 -9.38 9.21
CA PRO A 702 36.79 -10.69 9.27
C PRO A 702 37.05 -11.09 10.72
N ALA A 703 37.13 -12.40 10.99
CA ALA A 703 37.48 -12.91 12.31
C ALA A 703 38.90 -12.49 12.72
N PRO A 704 39.14 -12.15 13.98
CA PRO A 704 40.50 -11.82 14.47
C PRO A 704 41.47 -12.95 14.15
N GLY A 705 42.62 -12.65 13.52
CA GLY A 705 43.64 -13.61 13.15
C GLY A 705 43.56 -14.21 11.75
N HIS A 706 42.52 -14.00 10.99
CA HIS A 706 42.36 -14.50 9.61
C HIS A 706 42.60 -13.44 8.54
N LEU A 707 43.49 -12.49 8.80
CA LEU A 707 43.81 -11.40 7.86
C LEU A 707 44.88 -11.76 6.80
N ASN A 708 45.53 -12.91 6.93
CA ASN A 708 46.63 -13.34 6.03
C ASN A 708 46.06 -13.67 4.64
N GLY A 709 46.39 -12.86 3.63
CA GLY A 709 46.02 -13.04 2.25
C GLY A 709 44.65 -12.46 1.84
N TRP A 710 43.96 -11.75 2.74
CA TRP A 710 42.74 -11.05 2.40
C TRP A 710 43.05 -9.64 1.83
N GLU A 711 42.55 -9.36 0.63
CA GLU A 711 42.62 -8.04 0.03
C GLU A 711 41.22 -7.45 -0.16
N PRO A 712 40.92 -6.28 0.40
CA PRO A 712 39.62 -5.66 0.25
C PRO A 712 39.34 -5.19 -1.18
N VAL A 713 38.14 -5.45 -1.68
CA VAL A 713 37.66 -4.94 -2.97
C VAL A 713 36.77 -3.74 -2.73
N PHE A 714 37.16 -2.58 -3.27
CA PHE A 714 36.42 -1.32 -3.11
C PHE A 714 35.72 -0.94 -4.40
N THR A 715 34.46 -0.45 -4.27
CA THR A 715 33.77 0.22 -5.36
C THR A 715 34.06 1.72 -5.28
N LEU A 716 34.64 2.26 -6.34
CA LEU A 716 35.01 3.68 -6.44
C LEU A 716 33.97 4.42 -7.32
N ALA A 717 33.67 5.67 -6.97
CA ALA A 717 32.83 6.56 -7.76
C ALA A 717 33.45 7.95 -7.91
N GLU A 718 32.98 8.70 -8.91
CA GLU A 718 33.37 10.08 -9.10
C GLU A 718 32.87 10.96 -7.95
N LEU A 719 33.74 11.79 -7.41
CA LEU A 719 33.38 12.68 -6.31
C LEU A 719 32.62 13.90 -6.84
N ALA A 720 31.52 14.24 -6.16
CA ALA A 720 30.71 15.40 -6.50
C ALA A 720 31.49 16.70 -6.20
N GLY A 721 31.62 17.59 -7.18
CA GLY A 721 32.16 18.93 -6.95
C GLY A 721 33.21 19.46 -7.96
N GLN A 722 33.58 18.66 -8.96
CA GLN A 722 34.36 19.21 -10.07
C GLN A 722 33.55 19.16 -11.38
N PRO A 723 33.41 20.29 -12.10
CA PRO A 723 32.90 20.27 -13.45
C PRO A 723 33.84 19.41 -14.32
N PRO A 724 33.33 18.67 -15.33
CA PRO A 724 34.19 17.95 -16.27
C PRO A 724 35.11 18.96 -16.93
N MET A 725 36.42 18.78 -16.74
CA MET A 725 37.39 19.58 -17.46
C MET A 725 37.25 19.20 -18.93
N LEU A 726 36.57 20.02 -19.70
CA LEU A 726 36.70 20.08 -21.15
C LEU A 726 38.13 20.46 -21.42
N CYS A 727 38.90 19.53 -21.98
CA CYS A 727 40.21 19.81 -22.54
C CYS A 727 40.04 20.64 -23.82
N ASP A 728 39.79 21.93 -23.69
CA ASP A 728 39.98 22.91 -24.76
C ASP A 728 41.20 23.75 -24.43
N GLY A 729 42.13 23.65 -25.35
CA GLY A 729 43.37 24.36 -25.26
C GLY A 729 43.19 25.86 -25.27
N ALA A 730 44.06 26.51 -24.55
CA ALA A 730 44.44 27.94 -24.54
C ALA A 730 43.71 28.82 -23.50
N SER A 731 44.60 29.36 -22.70
CA SER A 731 44.64 30.60 -21.96
C SER A 731 44.32 30.58 -20.46
N ALA A 732 45.38 30.53 -19.74
CA ALA A 732 45.92 31.47 -18.75
C ALA A 732 45.03 31.90 -17.54
N ALA A 733 45.57 31.49 -16.40
CA ALA A 733 45.80 32.30 -15.20
C ALA A 733 44.59 32.87 -14.45
N ARG A 734 44.24 32.23 -13.35
CA ARG A 734 44.38 32.76 -11.98
C ARG A 734 43.57 31.93 -10.96
N SER A 735 44.37 31.46 -9.98
CA SER A 735 43.97 31.29 -8.59
C SER A 735 42.96 30.22 -8.21
N SER A 736 43.46 29.02 -7.98
CA SER A 736 43.25 28.29 -6.71
C SER A 736 44.20 27.10 -6.67
N LYS A 737 44.93 26.95 -5.57
CA LYS A 737 45.89 25.86 -5.34
C LYS A 737 45.19 24.51 -5.38
N ALA A 738 45.25 23.82 -6.50
CA ALA A 738 45.04 22.38 -6.59
C ALA A 738 46.46 21.76 -6.60
N VAL A 739 46.75 20.94 -5.63
CA VAL A 739 48.03 20.20 -5.56
C VAL A 739 47.89 19.03 -6.55
N CYS A 740 48.63 19.19 -7.70
CA CYS A 740 48.90 18.08 -8.59
C CYS A 740 50.06 17.27 -8.01
N VAL A 741 49.85 16.00 -7.73
CA VAL A 741 50.96 15.07 -7.48
C VAL A 741 51.24 14.34 -8.79
N THR A 742 52.29 14.76 -9.49
CA THR A 742 52.86 13.99 -10.61
C THR A 742 53.81 12.94 -10.04
N SER A 743 53.57 11.69 -10.46
CA SER A 743 54.54 10.61 -10.23
C SER A 743 55.75 10.83 -11.12
N ASP A 744 56.88 11.23 -10.54
CA ASP A 744 58.22 10.69 -10.88
C ASP A 744 59.30 11.30 -9.93
N SER A 745 60.17 10.39 -9.49
CA SER A 745 61.51 10.55 -8.92
C SER A 745 61.70 11.14 -7.51
N GLU A 746 62.13 10.23 -6.68
CA GLU A 746 63.21 10.29 -5.65
C GLU A 746 63.44 11.57 -4.84
N GLN A 747 63.44 11.33 -3.48
CA GLN A 747 64.18 12.03 -2.41
C GLN A 747 63.79 13.47 -2.07
N SER A 748 63.04 13.59 -0.97
CA SER A 748 63.52 14.29 0.25
C SER A 748 62.42 14.38 1.32
N SER A 749 62.84 14.05 2.53
CA SER A 749 62.10 14.20 3.79
C SER A 749 61.68 15.65 4.04
N SER A 750 60.38 15.86 4.26
CA SER A 750 59.89 16.95 5.10
C SER A 750 58.46 16.67 5.52
N THR A 751 58.25 16.73 6.82
CA THR A 751 57.01 16.78 7.59
C THR A 751 55.75 17.17 6.80
N LEU A 752 54.85 16.21 6.60
CA LEU A 752 53.53 16.45 6.04
C LEU A 752 52.51 16.73 7.17
N GLU A 753 51.84 17.86 7.03
CA GLU A 753 50.69 18.25 7.83
C GLU A 753 49.55 17.22 7.69
N GLU A 754 48.96 16.88 8.81
CA GLU A 754 47.76 16.06 8.92
C GLU A 754 46.59 16.66 8.10
N GLY A 755 46.01 15.86 7.17
CA GLY A 755 44.72 16.17 6.59
C GLY A 755 44.54 16.11 5.07
N SER A 756 45.31 15.31 4.31
CA SER A 756 45.02 15.14 2.88
C SER A 756 44.43 13.76 2.59
N LEU A 757 43.15 13.72 2.27
CA LEU A 757 42.46 12.56 1.72
C LEU A 757 43.15 12.12 0.40
N ALA A 758 43.70 10.94 0.36
CA ALA A 758 44.33 10.37 -0.82
C ALA A 758 43.26 9.94 -1.83
N TYR A 759 42.99 10.79 -2.81
CA TYR A 759 42.12 10.46 -3.93
C TYR A 759 42.96 9.96 -5.10
N LYS A 760 42.48 8.90 -5.77
CA LYS A 760 43.16 8.37 -6.96
C LYS A 760 42.60 9.04 -8.20
N GLU A 761 43.48 9.72 -8.96
CA GLU A 761 43.12 10.25 -10.26
C GLU A 761 43.28 9.15 -11.33
N ILE A 762 42.21 8.75 -11.97
CA ILE A 762 42.21 7.80 -13.09
C ILE A 762 41.56 8.49 -14.29
N GLY A 763 42.38 8.78 -15.33
CA GLY A 763 41.84 9.42 -16.54
C GLY A 763 41.30 10.83 -16.34
N GLY A 764 41.90 11.65 -15.44
CA GLY A 764 41.46 13.01 -15.14
C GLY A 764 40.22 13.12 -14.23
N ARG A 765 39.81 12.01 -13.60
CA ARG A 765 38.65 11.97 -12.69
C ARG A 765 39.11 11.61 -11.29
N LEU A 766 38.66 12.40 -10.31
CA LEU A 766 38.88 12.11 -8.89
C LEU A 766 37.88 11.04 -8.44
N LEU A 767 38.38 9.89 -8.03
CA LEU A 767 37.60 8.74 -7.57
C LEU A 767 37.80 8.55 -6.07
N GLY A 768 36.71 8.30 -5.36
CA GLY A 768 36.70 7.93 -3.94
C GLY A 768 35.83 6.72 -3.66
N PRO A 769 36.02 6.04 -2.53
CA PRO A 769 35.18 4.91 -2.13
C PRO A 769 33.74 5.37 -1.85
N ILE A 770 32.76 4.60 -2.32
CA ILE A 770 31.33 4.92 -2.15
C ILE A 770 30.90 4.68 -0.70
N THR A 771 31.43 3.65 -0.04
CA THR A 771 31.10 3.27 1.33
C THR A 771 32.34 3.31 2.21
N GLY A 772 32.10 3.50 3.51
CA GLY A 772 33.19 3.48 4.51
C GLY A 772 33.88 2.11 4.57
N ILE A 773 35.20 2.16 4.80
CA ILE A 773 36.08 0.98 4.84
C ILE A 773 35.93 0.21 6.18
N ASN A 774 35.25 0.80 7.16
CA ASN A 774 35.09 0.27 8.51
C ASN A 774 34.34 -1.07 8.58
N ARG A 775 33.68 -1.50 7.50
CA ARG A 775 32.97 -2.77 7.40
C ARG A 775 33.28 -3.45 6.07
N PRO A 776 34.40 -4.13 5.95
CA PRO A 776 34.89 -4.70 4.69
C PRO A 776 33.95 -5.76 4.09
N PHE A 777 33.08 -6.41 4.88
CA PHE A 777 32.11 -7.39 4.41
C PHE A 777 30.73 -6.79 4.09
N PHE A 778 30.56 -5.48 4.18
CA PHE A 778 29.37 -4.79 3.71
C PHE A 778 29.65 -4.19 2.33
N HIS A 779 29.08 -4.81 1.31
CA HIS A 779 29.29 -4.45 -0.07
C HIS A 779 28.13 -3.65 -0.66
N LEU A 780 28.45 -2.75 -1.59
CA LEU A 780 27.44 -1.98 -2.31
C LEU A 780 26.65 -2.87 -3.28
N ASP A 781 27.36 -3.72 -4.00
CA ASP A 781 26.79 -4.59 -5.02
C ASP A 781 27.18 -6.06 -4.83
N LEU A 782 26.44 -6.93 -5.48
CA LEU A 782 26.63 -8.37 -5.38
C LEU A 782 27.90 -8.84 -6.09
N ALA A 783 28.33 -8.13 -7.15
CA ALA A 783 29.51 -8.52 -7.90
C ALA A 783 30.78 -8.32 -7.08
N SER A 784 30.90 -7.17 -6.37
CA SER A 784 32.01 -6.90 -5.43
C SER A 784 32.04 -7.89 -4.27
N ALA A 785 30.86 -8.26 -3.72
CA ALA A 785 30.76 -9.25 -2.66
C ALA A 785 31.27 -10.63 -3.11
N VAL A 786 30.87 -11.06 -4.31
CA VAL A 786 31.30 -12.34 -4.90
C VAL A 786 32.78 -12.32 -5.21
N GLU A 787 33.31 -11.25 -5.78
CA GLU A 787 34.72 -11.13 -6.09
C GLU A 787 35.59 -11.23 -4.82
N ASN A 788 35.18 -10.53 -3.75
CA ASN A 788 35.85 -10.55 -2.46
C ASN A 788 35.81 -11.97 -1.84
N ALA A 789 34.64 -12.57 -1.74
CA ALA A 789 34.49 -13.91 -1.17
C ALA A 789 35.25 -14.98 -1.95
N VAL A 790 35.26 -14.91 -3.28
CA VAL A 790 35.99 -15.85 -4.14
C VAL A 790 37.53 -15.68 -4.01
N LYS A 791 38.01 -14.44 -3.96
CA LYS A 791 39.43 -14.15 -3.74
C LYS A 791 39.89 -14.71 -2.40
N SER A 792 39.14 -14.48 -1.34
CA SER A 792 39.44 -14.97 -0.01
C SER A 792 39.44 -16.50 0.04
N ALA A 793 38.39 -17.16 -0.46
CA ALA A 793 38.28 -18.62 -0.53
C ALA A 793 39.47 -19.26 -1.33
N ALA A 794 39.83 -18.68 -2.48
CA ALA A 794 40.97 -19.15 -3.28
C ALA A 794 42.32 -18.91 -2.58
N GLY A 795 42.44 -17.87 -1.75
CA GLY A 795 43.61 -17.60 -0.91
C GLY A 795 43.76 -18.67 0.18
N GLN A 796 42.69 -18.97 0.89
CA GLN A 796 42.63 -20.01 1.92
C GLN A 796 42.97 -21.40 1.34
N ASP A 797 42.47 -21.76 0.17
CA ASP A 797 42.79 -23.05 -0.47
C ASP A 797 44.24 -23.15 -0.92
N ARG A 798 44.87 -22.05 -1.32
CA ARG A 798 46.32 -22.01 -1.60
C ARG A 798 47.12 -22.23 -0.33
N HIS A 799 46.80 -21.54 0.76
CA HIS A 799 47.48 -21.66 2.03
C HIS A 799 47.39 -23.08 2.61
N LEU A 800 46.22 -23.73 2.51
CA LEU A 800 46.05 -25.11 2.94
C LEU A 800 46.89 -26.11 2.12
N ARG A 801 47.03 -25.88 0.81
CA ARG A 801 47.92 -26.71 -0.05
C ARG A 801 49.36 -26.50 0.25
N GLU A 802 49.79 -25.32 0.63
CA GLU A 802 51.16 -25.00 1.05
C GLU A 802 51.52 -25.61 2.42
N LEU A 803 50.54 -25.77 3.29
CA LEU A 803 50.69 -26.42 4.59
C LEU A 803 50.66 -27.96 4.54
N GLY A 804 50.34 -28.55 3.33
CA GLY A 804 50.42 -30.00 3.14
C GLY A 804 49.22 -30.79 3.71
N HIS A 805 48.09 -30.12 3.84
CA HIS A 805 46.80 -30.76 4.22
C HIS A 805 45.85 -30.94 3.02
#